data_5f19b1844058f05e6c6e9dadd4691448
#
_entry.id   5f19b1844058f05e6c6e9dadd4691448
#
_cell.length_a   1.000
_cell.length_b   1.000
_cell.length_c   1.000
_cell.angle_alpha   90.00
_cell.angle_beta   90.00
_cell.angle_gamma   90.00
#
_symmetry.space_group_name_H-M   'P 1'
#
loop_
_entity.id
_entity.type
_entity.pdbx_description
1 polymer ?
#
loop_
_entity_poly.entity_id
_entity_poly.type
_entity_poly.pdbx_seq_one_letter_code
_entity_poly.pdbx_strand_id
1 'polypeptide(L)'
;MVTLPNSVPNVGAAQPMTHKIGETTMIPKKKQLAILVTLAMSGIQVQAQEAENAATAADEKAIEVIEVSGFRGSLNKSLLEKRTSVNSKESIVAQDIGKFPDLNIAESIQRVPGVAISREGGEGRQITLRGLSPSFTRTTLNGMEVPASTDGTDSGGGVNGGRGFDFNIFASELFNRVDIQKSPTASMEEGGIAGTVDLYSAKPFDYDGFKFVSSLQGGYNSITEEVDPRAAFMVSNRFADDKIGVLFSAAFSERTVRQEGYGTVRWTTPVRDGGGLFADTSNTQVTGTPDVGSCEADGQAVDPLNCLWSPRLPRPDYFGNDQERVGFTGSLQWQVSDDFTLTLDGLLSTLDNTRTMYNFFHMFRSTFDEITPTAITVHPNGKQVLAGTYEGVKSRIESRLQESTTDFSQFVLSGEWFVSDNFRVDVMAGTAESDARSEQYRYNMTLLEPTSFSFDFSDNINAPDVTYGYEVNDASNYNLSDGRLRATDVVRENDTLKLDTTYLGEDLTIKMGFAYNDRVVSYSEEQINGFPDQDSAVGFAEMMPVDDFGSGFDGELSPFIVADFDAINRELLDVTWTPRSAQSWQVGEETSALYIEVDTNYEIADMLLRANYGVRYVKTTTQAEGFIQGEAVAIENDYNNFLPAINFALDATDDVVVRLGLTQSMTRPSLNSLNPGNPSFDYINGSVSVGNPFLDPFTSDNVDLGVEWYFDDEALIAATLFYKDIDNWIVRASEERMVDSAYYDFIDNDAQYDPEIALNPREVAYEHSSPINAEDRTISGYELIYQQPLTFLPGFFENMGIVSNYTHVNADNIEGMSETSYNFTVYYETDVYGARVSVNKRDDYITDFTGSNGNVAHGTTGPTQVDFSSFYNFSDELTLTFEVINLTDEYERLFTTGDGSLNLMCEYNHTGRQFFLGARYNL
;
A
#
# COMPACT_ATOMS: atom_id res chain seq x y z
N MET A 1 26.41 -25.83 -4.88
CA MET A 1 25.87 -27.16 -4.50
C MET A 1 25.66 -27.10 -2.98
N VAL A 2 24.57 -26.47 -2.56
CA VAL A 2 24.21 -26.38 -1.16
C VAL A 2 23.18 -27.47 -0.90
N THR A 3 23.54 -28.41 -0.06
CA THR A 3 22.67 -29.52 0.35
C THR A 3 21.66 -28.99 1.37
N LEU A 4 20.38 -29.05 1.04
CA LEU A 4 19.28 -28.85 1.98
C LEU A 4 19.37 -29.90 3.12
N PRO A 5 19.11 -29.52 4.38
CA PRO A 5 19.19 -30.48 5.48
C PRO A 5 18.02 -31.47 5.42
N ASN A 6 18.37 -32.75 5.26
CA ASN A 6 17.47 -33.89 5.45
C ASN A 6 17.40 -34.24 6.94
N SER A 7 16.59 -33.56 7.74
CA SER A 7 16.10 -34.07 9.02
C SER A 7 14.99 -33.20 9.58
N VAL A 8 13.78 -33.72 9.57
CA VAL A 8 12.69 -33.21 10.41
C VAL A 8 13.04 -33.54 11.86
N PRO A 9 13.14 -32.58 12.80
CA PRO A 9 13.30 -32.89 14.21
C PRO A 9 12.05 -33.57 14.75
N ASN A 10 12.23 -34.55 15.62
CA ASN A 10 11.18 -35.23 16.37
C ASN A 10 10.40 -34.19 17.19
N VAL A 11 9.17 -33.88 16.80
CA VAL A 11 8.29 -32.95 17.48
C VAL A 11 7.69 -33.65 18.71
N GLY A 12 7.98 -33.12 19.90
CA GLY A 12 7.31 -33.53 21.14
C GLY A 12 5.83 -33.08 21.06
N ALA A 13 4.93 -34.01 21.41
CA ALA A 13 3.50 -33.79 21.37
C ALA A 13 3.09 -32.58 22.25
N ALA A 14 2.70 -31.48 21.59
CA ALA A 14 2.06 -30.33 22.24
C ALA A 14 0.59 -30.70 22.59
N GLN A 15 0.14 -30.33 23.78
CA GLN A 15 -1.25 -30.47 24.16
C GLN A 15 -2.13 -29.53 23.34
N PRO A 16 -3.32 -29.92 22.90
CA PRO A 16 -4.19 -29.05 22.15
C PRO A 16 -4.67 -27.87 23.01
N MET A 17 -4.30 -26.65 22.65
CA MET A 17 -4.94 -25.45 23.18
C MET A 17 -6.35 -25.35 22.56
N THR A 18 -7.35 -25.68 23.33
CA THR A 18 -8.73 -25.31 23.01
C THR A 18 -8.92 -23.85 23.42
N HIS A 19 -8.65 -22.90 22.50
CA HIS A 19 -9.27 -21.61 22.62
C HIS A 19 -10.76 -21.77 22.29
N LYS A 20 -11.57 -21.53 23.31
CA LYS A 20 -13.00 -21.34 23.16
C LYS A 20 -13.18 -20.10 22.28
N ILE A 21 -13.61 -20.29 21.04
CA ILE A 21 -14.27 -19.24 20.28
C ILE A 21 -15.50 -18.87 21.12
N GLY A 22 -15.41 -17.76 21.82
CA GLY A 22 -16.53 -17.20 22.57
C GLY A 22 -17.57 -16.74 21.57
N GLU A 23 -18.79 -17.28 21.67
CA GLU A 23 -19.97 -16.66 21.10
C GLU A 23 -20.08 -15.23 21.66
N THR A 24 -19.50 -14.28 20.99
CA THR A 24 -19.76 -12.87 21.23
C THR A 24 -21.03 -12.55 20.46
N THR A 25 -22.15 -12.54 21.17
CA THR A 25 -23.40 -11.98 20.66
C THR A 25 -23.11 -10.56 20.16
N MET A 26 -23.13 -10.39 18.84
CA MET A 26 -23.01 -9.09 18.19
C MET A 26 -24.13 -8.17 18.67
N ILE A 27 -23.80 -7.28 19.57
CA ILE A 27 -24.56 -6.05 19.79
C ILE A 27 -24.15 -5.13 18.64
N PRO A 28 -25.08 -4.62 17.83
CA PRO A 28 -24.70 -3.78 16.70
C PRO A 28 -23.88 -2.58 17.16
N LYS A 29 -22.59 -2.54 16.77
CA LYS A 29 -21.57 -1.55 17.16
C LYS A 29 -22.02 -0.10 16.90
N LYS A 30 -22.90 0.14 15.90
CA LYS A 30 -23.55 1.45 15.62
C LYS A 30 -24.30 2.05 16.81
N LYS A 31 -24.81 1.26 17.77
CA LYS A 31 -25.47 1.79 18.98
C LYS A 31 -24.51 2.22 20.08
N GLN A 32 -23.32 1.64 20.15
CA GLN A 32 -22.30 2.07 21.13
C GLN A 32 -21.62 3.37 20.71
N LEU A 33 -21.37 3.55 19.39
CA LEU A 33 -20.86 4.79 18.83
C LEU A 33 -21.80 5.98 19.06
N ALA A 34 -23.12 5.79 18.87
CA ALA A 34 -24.13 6.81 19.12
C ALA A 34 -24.21 7.24 20.61
N ILE A 35 -23.91 6.33 21.53
CA ILE A 35 -23.93 6.60 22.97
C ILE A 35 -22.71 7.43 23.40
N LEU A 36 -21.53 7.19 22.80
CA LEU A 36 -20.31 7.97 23.07
C LEU A 36 -20.43 9.40 22.54
N VAL A 37 -20.96 9.59 21.34
CA VAL A 37 -21.20 10.92 20.74
C VAL A 37 -22.26 11.69 21.52
N THR A 38 -23.31 11.04 22.01
CA THR A 38 -24.37 11.69 22.78
C THR A 38 -23.88 12.07 24.19
N LEU A 39 -22.97 11.34 24.81
CA LEU A 39 -22.37 11.68 26.10
C LEU A 39 -21.38 12.84 26.01
N ALA A 40 -20.65 12.98 24.88
CA ALA A 40 -19.75 14.09 24.63
C ALA A 40 -20.49 15.42 24.38
N MET A 41 -21.68 15.37 23.75
CA MET A 41 -22.47 16.57 23.47
C MET A 41 -23.31 17.09 24.65
N SER A 42 -23.55 16.31 25.69
CA SER A 42 -24.41 16.69 26.79
C SER A 42 -23.73 17.43 27.96
N GLY A 43 -22.40 17.65 27.88
CA GLY A 43 -21.59 18.23 28.97
C GLY A 43 -21.12 19.67 28.79
N ILE A 44 -21.33 20.31 27.65
CA ILE A 44 -20.75 21.64 27.38
C ILE A 44 -21.80 22.72 27.48
N GLN A 45 -22.03 23.24 28.71
CA GLN A 45 -22.57 24.57 28.91
C GLN A 45 -21.42 25.55 29.10
N VAL A 46 -21.07 26.27 28.04
CA VAL A 46 -20.06 27.33 28.08
C VAL A 46 -20.67 28.56 28.74
N GLN A 47 -20.19 28.90 29.92
CA GLN A 47 -20.35 30.24 30.48
C GLN A 47 -19.11 31.07 30.12
N ALA A 48 -19.26 31.94 29.13
CA ALA A 48 -18.27 32.96 28.86
C ALA A 48 -18.30 33.99 30.01
N GLN A 49 -17.20 34.19 30.72
CA GLN A 49 -17.00 35.25 31.67
C GLN A 49 -15.73 36.02 31.28
N GLU A 50 -15.94 37.28 30.85
CA GLU A 50 -14.92 38.26 30.61
C GLU A 50 -14.08 38.51 31.87
N ALA A 51 -12.75 38.50 31.76
CA ALA A 51 -11.86 39.06 32.78
C ALA A 51 -10.82 39.98 32.12
N GLU A 52 -10.90 41.22 32.46
CA GLU A 52 -10.08 42.33 32.01
C GLU A 52 -8.76 42.41 32.83
N ASN A 53 -7.67 42.56 32.13
CA ASN A 53 -6.41 43.23 32.41
C ASN A 53 -5.76 43.23 33.82
N ALA A 54 -4.50 42.74 33.85
CA ALA A 54 -3.41 43.49 34.51
C ALA A 54 -2.04 43.08 33.95
N ALA A 55 -1.42 44.01 33.24
CA ALA A 55 -0.04 43.91 32.75
C ALA A 55 0.95 44.17 33.89
N THR A 56 2.02 43.37 34.01
CA THR A 56 3.34 43.87 34.49
C THR A 56 4.45 43.11 33.75
N ALA A 57 5.33 43.91 33.20
CA ALA A 57 6.45 43.55 32.36
C ALA A 57 7.56 42.78 33.12
N ALA A 58 8.07 41.73 32.49
CA ALA A 58 9.47 41.32 32.59
C ALA A 58 9.98 40.95 31.20
N ASP A 59 11.01 41.66 30.82
CA ASP A 59 11.70 41.58 29.54
C ASP A 59 12.49 40.26 29.44
N GLU A 60 11.93 39.24 28.85
CA GLU A 60 12.67 38.17 28.21
C GLU A 60 12.36 38.25 26.72
N LYS A 61 13.41 38.29 25.87
CA LYS A 61 13.28 38.24 24.43
C LYS A 61 12.55 36.97 24.04
N ALA A 62 11.23 37.05 24.01
CA ALA A 62 10.39 36.08 23.29
C ALA A 62 10.83 36.13 21.83
N ILE A 63 11.37 35.05 21.31
CA ILE A 63 11.42 34.81 19.87
C ILE A 63 9.95 34.90 19.44
N GLU A 64 9.65 35.91 18.66
CA GLU A 64 8.34 36.12 18.07
C GLU A 64 8.08 34.89 17.18
N VAL A 65 7.32 33.92 17.68
CA VAL A 65 6.82 32.82 16.87
C VAL A 65 5.79 33.45 15.96
N ILE A 66 6.22 33.86 14.77
CA ILE A 66 5.35 34.26 13.71
C ILE A 66 4.55 32.99 13.35
N GLU A 67 3.28 32.96 13.73
CA GLU A 67 2.34 31.91 13.35
C GLU A 67 2.05 32.08 11.84
N VAL A 68 2.97 31.57 11.00
CA VAL A 68 2.82 31.59 9.54
C VAL A 68 1.81 30.51 9.21
N SER A 69 0.59 30.91 8.88
CA SER A 69 -0.45 30.03 8.33
C SER A 69 -0.25 29.87 6.82
N GLY A 70 -0.73 28.79 6.22
CA GLY A 70 -0.70 28.58 4.79
C GLY A 70 0.32 27.49 4.35
N PHE A 71 0.36 27.18 3.05
CA PHE A 71 1.28 26.19 2.47
C PHE A 71 2.74 26.59 2.68
N ARG A 72 3.04 27.87 2.52
CA ARG A 72 4.35 28.46 2.75
C ARG A 72 4.81 28.29 4.21
N GLY A 73 3.88 28.47 5.18
CA GLY A 73 4.19 28.25 6.58
C GLY A 73 4.52 26.80 6.93
N SER A 74 3.80 25.86 6.34
CA SER A 74 4.08 24.42 6.46
C SER A 74 5.46 24.06 5.89
N LEU A 75 5.81 24.58 4.71
CA LEU A 75 7.13 24.39 4.10
C LEU A 75 8.26 24.91 5.00
N ASN A 76 8.08 26.09 5.59
CA ASN A 76 9.11 26.69 6.47
C ASN A 76 9.33 25.85 7.74
N LYS A 77 8.25 25.38 8.40
CA LYS A 77 8.35 24.47 9.56
C LYS A 77 9.06 23.16 9.15
N SER A 78 8.73 22.61 7.99
CA SER A 78 9.36 21.40 7.45
C SER A 78 10.87 21.59 7.20
N LEU A 79 11.28 22.74 6.65
CA LEU A 79 12.68 23.10 6.47
C LEU A 79 13.43 23.23 7.81
N LEU A 80 12.79 23.82 8.83
CA LEU A 80 13.40 23.95 10.16
C LEU A 80 13.63 22.57 10.80
N GLU A 81 12.64 21.68 10.73
CA GLU A 81 12.77 20.30 11.20
C GLU A 81 13.90 19.56 10.50
N LYS A 82 14.01 19.69 9.16
CA LYS A 82 15.11 19.12 8.38
C LYS A 82 16.47 19.70 8.81
N ARG A 83 16.59 21.02 8.90
CA ARG A 83 17.85 21.72 9.22
C ARG A 83 18.39 21.35 10.60
N THR A 84 17.51 21.23 11.60
CA THR A 84 17.89 20.92 12.99
C THR A 84 18.23 19.45 13.21
N SER A 85 17.74 18.55 12.40
CA SER A 85 18.05 17.12 12.50
C SER A 85 19.53 16.83 12.25
N VAL A 86 20.10 15.82 12.91
CA VAL A 86 21.46 15.34 12.63
C VAL A 86 21.45 14.28 11.54
N ASN A 87 20.47 13.40 11.54
CA ASN A 87 20.27 12.37 10.51
C ASN A 87 19.54 12.91 9.27
N SER A 88 19.46 12.10 8.21
CA SER A 88 18.69 12.42 7.00
C SER A 88 17.19 12.25 7.26
N LYS A 89 16.47 13.36 7.34
CA LYS A 89 15.05 13.43 7.69
C LYS A 89 14.32 14.40 6.75
N GLU A 90 13.10 14.07 6.39
CA GLU A 90 12.13 14.97 5.79
C GLU A 90 10.89 15.04 6.67
N SER A 91 10.25 16.20 6.72
CA SER A 91 9.03 16.39 7.52
C SER A 91 7.94 17.03 6.68
N ILE A 92 6.71 16.63 6.92
CA ILE A 92 5.51 17.28 6.41
C ILE A 92 4.71 17.72 7.63
N VAL A 93 4.55 19.02 7.80
CA VAL A 93 3.81 19.57 8.92
C VAL A 93 2.48 20.08 8.39
N ALA A 94 1.39 19.59 8.95
CA ALA A 94 0.06 20.15 8.66
C ALA A 94 0.03 21.60 9.16
N GLN A 95 -0.61 22.50 8.40
CA GLN A 95 -0.75 23.91 8.79
C GLN A 95 -1.65 24.06 10.01
N ASP A 96 -2.69 23.20 10.07
CA ASP A 96 -3.66 22.93 11.13
C ASP A 96 -4.23 21.52 10.91
N ILE A 97 -4.88 20.92 11.90
CA ILE A 97 -5.63 19.68 11.73
C ILE A 97 -6.62 19.84 10.57
N GLY A 98 -6.66 18.86 9.67
CA GLY A 98 -7.52 18.88 8.49
C GLY A 98 -6.98 19.69 7.32
N LYS A 99 -5.74 20.15 7.35
CA LYS A 99 -5.08 20.83 6.23
C LYS A 99 -3.79 20.14 5.78
N PHE A 100 -3.78 18.83 5.71
CA PHE A 100 -2.89 18.17 4.77
C PHE A 100 -3.31 18.59 3.36
N PRO A 101 -2.35 18.90 2.51
CA PRO A 101 -2.67 19.39 1.17
C PRO A 101 -3.38 18.36 0.29
N ASP A 102 -3.59 17.13 0.76
CA ASP A 102 -4.08 16.00 -0.01
C ASP A 102 -5.07 15.15 0.78
N LEU A 103 -5.88 14.38 0.05
CA LEU A 103 -7.00 13.60 0.59
C LEU A 103 -6.56 12.45 1.49
N ASN A 104 -5.35 11.93 1.27
CA ASN A 104 -4.81 10.86 2.08
C ASN A 104 -3.32 11.10 2.38
N ILE A 105 -2.80 10.41 3.38
CA ILE A 105 -1.42 10.59 3.87
C ILE A 105 -0.39 10.17 2.81
N ALA A 106 -0.63 9.08 2.06
CA ALA A 106 0.30 8.61 1.03
C ALA A 106 0.50 9.67 -0.07
N GLU A 107 -0.57 10.34 -0.50
CA GLU A 107 -0.51 11.43 -1.49
C GLU A 107 0.31 12.62 -0.96
N SER A 108 0.17 12.95 0.32
CA SER A 108 0.98 14.00 0.96
C SER A 108 2.46 13.62 1.02
N ILE A 109 2.77 12.35 1.35
CA ILE A 109 4.14 11.83 1.45
C ILE A 109 4.81 11.74 0.07
N GLN A 110 4.07 11.56 -1.01
CA GLN A 110 4.60 11.48 -2.38
C GLN A 110 5.47 12.69 -2.77
N ARG A 111 5.27 13.84 -2.15
CA ARG A 111 6.06 15.05 -2.41
C ARG A 111 7.46 15.02 -1.81
N VAL A 112 7.72 14.06 -0.94
CA VAL A 112 9.05 13.86 -0.34
C VAL A 112 9.99 13.23 -1.35
N PRO A 113 11.24 13.75 -1.52
CA PRO A 113 12.22 13.14 -2.40
C PRO A 113 12.43 11.65 -2.11
N GLY A 114 12.51 10.84 -3.16
CA GLY A 114 12.70 9.40 -3.04
C GLY A 114 11.45 8.58 -2.72
N VAL A 115 10.31 9.23 -2.48
CA VAL A 115 9.04 8.54 -2.26
C VAL A 115 8.27 8.41 -3.58
N ALA A 116 7.72 7.20 -3.81
CA ALA A 116 6.69 6.97 -4.81
C ALA A 116 5.54 6.18 -4.16
N ILE A 117 4.34 6.28 -4.72
CA ILE A 117 3.17 5.59 -4.18
C ILE A 117 2.62 4.56 -5.17
N SER A 118 2.03 3.50 -4.64
CA SER A 118 1.15 2.60 -5.37
C SER A 118 -0.29 3.01 -5.13
N ARG A 119 -1.10 2.96 -6.20
CA ARG A 119 -2.52 3.30 -6.17
C ARG A 119 -3.39 2.09 -6.45
N GLU A 120 -4.60 2.13 -5.92
CA GLU A 120 -5.65 1.20 -6.24
C GLU A 120 -6.97 1.99 -6.31
N GLY A 121 -7.70 1.86 -7.42
CA GLY A 121 -8.89 2.67 -7.65
C GLY A 121 -8.61 4.18 -7.60
N GLY A 122 -7.42 4.61 -8.06
CA GLY A 122 -7.00 6.03 -8.07
C GLY A 122 -6.64 6.62 -6.70
N GLU A 123 -6.59 5.83 -5.60
CA GLU A 123 -6.14 6.29 -4.28
C GLU A 123 -4.79 5.70 -3.90
N GLY A 124 -3.90 6.52 -3.32
CA GLY A 124 -2.61 6.08 -2.81
C GLY A 124 -2.77 5.17 -1.59
N ARG A 125 -2.22 3.97 -1.65
CA ARG A 125 -2.32 2.99 -0.57
C ARG A 125 -1.01 2.77 0.16
N GLN A 126 0.04 2.50 -0.57
CA GLN A 126 1.35 2.16 -0.03
C GLN A 126 2.42 3.05 -0.62
N ILE A 127 3.54 3.18 0.08
CA ILE A 127 4.69 3.96 -0.36
C ILE A 127 5.90 3.06 -0.63
N THR A 128 6.68 3.42 -1.64
CA THR A 128 8.05 2.95 -1.84
C THR A 128 9.00 4.08 -1.49
N LEU A 129 10.13 3.78 -0.88
CA LEU A 129 11.13 4.76 -0.53
C LEU A 129 12.49 4.38 -1.12
N ARG A 130 13.09 5.28 -1.92
CA ARG A 130 14.36 5.03 -2.65
C ARG A 130 14.36 3.74 -3.45
N GLY A 131 13.21 3.43 -4.08
CA GLY A 131 13.01 2.25 -4.93
C GLY A 131 12.74 0.94 -4.20
N LEU A 132 12.83 0.91 -2.86
CA LEU A 132 12.48 -0.29 -2.08
C LEU A 132 10.96 -0.39 -1.87
N SER A 133 10.45 -1.61 -1.93
CA SER A 133 9.01 -1.90 -1.80
C SER A 133 8.47 -1.52 -0.41
N PRO A 134 7.14 -1.40 -0.26
CA PRO A 134 6.51 -1.00 1.01
C PRO A 134 6.89 -1.86 2.22
N SER A 135 7.22 -3.14 2.01
CA SER A 135 7.66 -4.05 3.08
C SER A 135 9.01 -3.69 3.71
N PHE A 136 9.79 -2.82 3.09
CA PHE A 136 11.06 -2.30 3.62
C PHE A 136 10.91 -0.96 4.35
N THR A 137 9.70 -0.41 4.40
CA THR A 137 9.37 0.83 5.12
C THR A 137 8.59 0.51 6.38
N ARG A 138 9.02 1.06 7.50
CA ARG A 138 8.32 0.93 8.77
C ARG A 138 7.44 2.15 9.02
N THR A 139 6.24 1.95 9.56
CA THR A 139 5.35 3.07 9.93
C THR A 139 5.05 3.03 11.44
N THR A 140 5.15 4.18 12.09
CA THR A 140 4.78 4.34 13.51
C THR A 140 3.71 5.42 13.68
N LEU A 141 2.94 5.32 14.75
CA LEU A 141 2.01 6.35 15.20
C LEU A 141 2.30 6.67 16.66
N ASN A 142 2.62 7.93 16.95
CA ASN A 142 3.00 8.40 18.29
C ASN A 142 4.11 7.54 18.93
N GLY A 143 5.06 7.06 18.11
CA GLY A 143 6.22 6.28 18.54
C GLY A 143 6.01 4.77 18.66
N MET A 144 4.83 4.24 18.35
CA MET A 144 4.52 2.81 18.34
C MET A 144 4.25 2.34 16.91
N GLU A 145 4.76 1.16 16.53
CA GLU A 145 4.49 0.56 15.21
C GLU A 145 3.00 0.30 15.01
N VAL A 146 2.52 0.59 13.81
CA VAL A 146 1.10 0.45 13.44
C VAL A 146 0.89 -0.82 12.63
N PRO A 147 0.18 -1.81 13.18
CA PRO A 147 -0.21 -3.01 12.46
C PRO A 147 -1.48 -2.74 11.65
N ALA A 148 -1.39 -2.18 10.46
CA ALA A 148 -2.56 -1.96 9.64
C ALA A 148 -2.62 -2.92 8.46
N SER A 149 -3.78 -3.53 8.27
CA SER A 149 -4.13 -4.35 7.13
C SER A 149 -5.45 -3.89 6.57
N THR A 150 -5.52 -3.79 5.26
CA THR A 150 -6.78 -3.60 4.56
C THR A 150 -6.88 -4.64 3.45
N ASP A 151 -8.08 -4.95 3.04
CA ASP A 151 -8.30 -5.88 1.94
C ASP A 151 -7.87 -5.27 0.58
N GLY A 152 -7.37 -6.11 -0.32
CA GLY A 152 -6.97 -5.72 -1.69
C GLY A 152 -7.97 -6.19 -2.74
N THR A 153 -7.87 -5.65 -3.95
CA THR A 153 -8.71 -6.04 -5.09
C THR A 153 -8.41 -7.44 -5.59
N ASP A 154 -7.19 -7.92 -5.39
CA ASP A 154 -6.82 -9.27 -5.80
C ASP A 154 -7.28 -10.31 -4.79
N SER A 155 -7.97 -11.32 -5.28
CA SER A 155 -8.38 -12.49 -4.51
C SER A 155 -7.21 -13.31 -3.90
N GLY A 156 -5.98 -12.94 -4.24
CA GLY A 156 -4.77 -13.58 -3.73
C GLY A 156 -4.33 -13.14 -2.33
N GLY A 157 -4.97 -12.13 -1.71
CA GLY A 157 -4.58 -11.63 -0.39
C GLY A 157 -3.17 -11.00 -0.35
N GLY A 158 -2.65 -10.55 -1.50
CA GLY A 158 -1.26 -10.13 -1.66
C GLY A 158 -0.82 -8.98 -0.74
N VAL A 159 -1.72 -8.05 -0.43
CA VAL A 159 -1.42 -6.89 0.44
C VAL A 159 -1.21 -7.31 1.89
N ASN A 160 -2.00 -8.27 2.38
CA ASN A 160 -1.99 -8.68 3.79
C ASN A 160 -0.89 -9.68 4.14
N GLY A 161 -0.24 -10.31 3.17
CA GLY A 161 0.89 -11.22 3.40
C GLY A 161 2.23 -10.52 3.65
N GLY A 162 2.33 -9.22 3.35
CA GLY A 162 3.53 -8.39 3.49
C GLY A 162 3.64 -7.67 4.83
N ARG A 163 4.64 -6.77 4.92
CA ARG A 163 4.87 -5.87 6.08
C ARG A 163 4.54 -4.41 5.74
N GLY A 164 4.17 -4.13 4.49
CA GLY A 164 3.83 -2.78 4.06
C GLY A 164 2.62 -2.25 4.81
N PHE A 165 2.69 -0.96 5.16
CA PHE A 165 1.59 -0.25 5.79
C PHE A 165 0.64 0.29 4.73
N ASP A 166 -0.66 0.13 4.94
CA ASP A 166 -1.71 0.68 4.09
C ASP A 166 -2.23 2.00 4.67
N PHE A 167 -1.88 3.11 4.02
CA PHE A 167 -2.28 4.45 4.48
C PHE A 167 -3.77 4.73 4.28
N ASN A 168 -4.49 3.87 3.57
CA ASN A 168 -5.90 4.04 3.28
C ASN A 168 -6.80 3.88 4.51
N ILE A 169 -6.32 3.21 5.57
CA ILE A 169 -7.12 2.99 6.79
C ILE A 169 -7.39 4.28 7.58
N PHE A 170 -6.56 5.31 7.40
CA PHE A 170 -6.65 6.54 8.19
C PHE A 170 -7.05 7.75 7.37
N ALA A 171 -7.95 8.55 7.91
CA ALA A 171 -8.20 9.89 7.40
C ALA A 171 -7.01 10.82 7.72
N SER A 172 -6.53 11.57 6.73
CA SER A 172 -5.37 12.47 6.88
C SER A 172 -5.59 13.57 7.93
N GLU A 173 -6.84 13.94 8.18
CA GLU A 173 -7.25 14.96 9.16
C GLU A 173 -6.95 14.58 10.62
N LEU A 174 -6.64 13.31 10.89
CA LEU A 174 -6.32 12.84 12.25
C LEU A 174 -4.89 13.17 12.68
N PHE A 175 -4.03 13.63 11.75
CA PHE A 175 -2.60 13.84 11.99
C PHE A 175 -2.20 15.31 11.83
N ASN A 176 -1.14 15.71 12.52
CA ASN A 176 -0.57 17.05 12.43
C ASN A 176 0.85 17.10 11.86
N ARG A 177 1.59 15.98 11.87
CA ARG A 177 2.93 15.86 11.31
C ARG A 177 3.23 14.45 10.84
N VAL A 178 4.02 14.36 9.78
CA VAL A 178 4.63 13.13 9.28
C VAL A 178 6.12 13.36 9.09
N ASP A 179 6.94 12.53 9.72
CA ASP A 179 8.39 12.55 9.56
C ASP A 179 8.84 11.31 8.78
N ILE A 180 9.70 11.49 7.79
CA ILE A 180 10.29 10.41 7.01
C ILE A 180 11.77 10.35 7.32
N GLN A 181 12.18 9.35 8.11
CA GLN A 181 13.54 9.11 8.53
C GLN A 181 14.23 8.24 7.47
N LYS A 182 15.20 8.79 6.75
CA LYS A 182 15.93 8.10 5.68
C LYS A 182 17.24 7.47 6.14
N SER A 183 17.81 7.94 7.24
CA SER A 183 18.92 7.30 7.95
C SER A 183 18.55 7.07 9.41
N PRO A 184 18.75 5.85 9.96
CA PRO A 184 18.39 5.54 11.33
C PRO A 184 19.37 6.14 12.34
N THR A 185 18.89 6.31 13.59
CA THR A 185 19.70 6.47 14.80
C THR A 185 19.55 5.22 15.69
N ALA A 186 20.40 5.05 16.70
CA ALA A 186 20.36 3.85 17.54
C ALA A 186 19.09 3.78 18.43
N SER A 187 18.51 4.92 18.77
CA SER A 187 17.25 5.02 19.52
C SER A 187 16.00 4.64 18.71
N MET A 188 16.08 4.74 17.38
CA MET A 188 14.98 4.32 16.49
C MET A 188 14.87 2.80 16.47
N GLU A 189 13.62 2.31 16.41
CA GLU A 189 13.38 0.89 16.25
C GLU A 189 13.76 0.43 14.84
N GLU A 190 14.25 -0.79 14.77
CA GLU A 190 14.61 -1.49 13.53
C GLU A 190 13.38 -1.90 12.72
N GLY A 191 13.58 -2.27 11.44
CA GLY A 191 12.53 -2.80 10.56
C GLY A 191 12.34 -2.01 9.27
N GLY A 192 13.03 -0.90 9.10
CA GLY A 192 12.93 -0.03 7.92
C GLY A 192 14.26 0.16 7.20
N ILE A 193 14.70 -0.79 6.35
CA ILE A 193 15.88 -0.59 5.47
C ILE A 193 15.68 0.60 4.54
N ALA A 194 14.46 0.77 4.00
CA ALA A 194 14.13 1.93 3.16
C ALA A 194 14.10 3.22 3.99
N GLY A 195 13.49 3.16 5.15
CA GLY A 195 13.32 4.24 6.11
C GLY A 195 12.13 4.01 7.04
N THR A 196 11.89 4.96 7.93
CA THR A 196 10.75 4.95 8.85
C THR A 196 9.86 6.15 8.61
N VAL A 197 8.55 5.94 8.61
CA VAL A 197 7.52 6.98 8.56
C VAL A 197 6.90 7.11 9.94
N ASP A 198 7.11 8.24 10.58
CA ASP A 198 6.56 8.54 11.89
C ASP A 198 5.35 9.45 11.75
N LEU A 199 4.17 8.95 12.12
CA LEU A 199 2.92 9.71 12.15
C LEU A 199 2.68 10.28 13.56
N TYR A 200 2.24 11.52 13.63
CA TYR A 200 1.93 12.19 14.89
C TYR A 200 0.51 12.74 14.87
N SER A 201 -0.28 12.36 15.84
CA SER A 201 -1.57 13.01 16.13
C SER A 201 -1.35 14.29 16.93
N ALA A 202 -2.30 15.22 16.85
CA ALA A 202 -2.26 16.45 17.63
C ALA A 202 -2.43 16.18 19.13
N LYS A 203 -1.75 16.98 19.95
CA LYS A 203 -1.81 16.88 21.42
C LYS A 203 -2.38 18.16 22.02
N PRO A 204 -3.08 18.09 23.18
CA PRO A 204 -3.71 19.27 23.75
C PRO A 204 -2.73 20.37 24.19
N PHE A 205 -1.48 20.03 24.56
CA PHE A 205 -0.47 21.03 24.91
C PHE A 205 0.23 21.67 23.70
N ASP A 206 -0.13 21.26 22.46
CA ASP A 206 0.30 21.94 21.23
C ASP A 206 -0.47 23.26 21.02
N TYR A 207 -1.58 23.49 21.78
CA TYR A 207 -2.47 24.64 21.62
C TYR A 207 -2.60 25.45 22.90
N ASP A 208 -2.69 26.77 22.78
CA ASP A 208 -2.93 27.67 23.91
C ASP A 208 -4.43 27.80 24.21
N GLY A 209 -4.91 27.07 25.24
CA GLY A 209 -6.32 27.14 25.68
C GLY A 209 -7.29 26.36 24.77
N PHE A 210 -8.47 26.98 24.56
CA PHE A 210 -9.51 26.37 23.73
C PHE A 210 -9.21 26.51 22.23
N LYS A 211 -9.29 25.39 21.52
CA LYS A 211 -9.17 25.33 20.06
C LYS A 211 -10.29 24.49 19.48
N PHE A 212 -10.92 24.97 18.42
CA PHE A 212 -11.93 24.23 17.67
C PHE A 212 -11.67 24.39 16.16
N VAL A 213 -11.56 23.26 15.46
CA VAL A 213 -11.42 23.23 13.99
C VAL A 213 -12.47 22.29 13.44
N SER A 214 -13.12 22.68 12.35
CA SER A 214 -14.01 21.79 11.60
C SER A 214 -13.88 22.00 10.10
N SER A 215 -14.04 20.92 9.32
CA SER A 215 -14.06 20.95 7.86
C SER A 215 -15.25 20.17 7.33
N LEU A 216 -15.84 20.66 6.24
CA LEU A 216 -16.87 20.00 5.45
C LEU A 216 -16.46 20.10 3.99
N GLN A 217 -16.50 19.00 3.27
CA GLN A 217 -16.11 18.94 1.88
C GLN A 217 -17.05 18.00 1.12
N GLY A 218 -17.39 18.33 -0.13
CA GLY A 218 -18.05 17.45 -1.07
C GLY A 218 -17.12 17.12 -2.21
N GLY A 219 -16.91 15.84 -2.47
CA GLY A 219 -16.17 15.31 -3.59
C GLY A 219 -17.11 14.99 -4.76
N TYR A 220 -16.67 15.17 -6.01
CA TYR A 220 -17.37 14.77 -7.22
C TYR A 220 -16.40 14.07 -8.16
N ASN A 221 -16.72 12.86 -8.61
CA ASN A 221 -15.94 12.13 -9.60
C ASN A 221 -16.60 12.24 -10.98
N SER A 222 -15.79 12.46 -12.02
CA SER A 222 -16.29 12.70 -13.39
C SER A 222 -16.83 11.45 -14.09
N ILE A 223 -16.56 10.25 -13.57
CA ILE A 223 -17.06 8.99 -14.12
C ILE A 223 -18.29 8.49 -13.34
N THR A 224 -18.24 8.53 -12.01
CA THR A 224 -19.40 8.09 -11.19
C THR A 224 -20.52 9.11 -11.20
N GLU A 225 -20.21 10.39 -11.43
CA GLU A 225 -21.14 11.52 -11.34
C GLU A 225 -21.79 11.67 -9.94
N GLU A 226 -21.22 11.01 -8.92
CA GLU A 226 -21.69 11.03 -7.54
C GLU A 226 -21.00 12.10 -6.71
N VAL A 227 -21.63 12.46 -5.58
CA VAL A 227 -21.08 13.45 -4.63
C VAL A 227 -20.83 12.77 -3.29
N ASP A 228 -19.56 12.65 -2.95
CA ASP A 228 -19.09 11.99 -1.73
C ASP A 228 -18.84 13.02 -0.62
N PRO A 229 -19.50 12.90 0.54
CA PRO A 229 -19.28 13.81 1.66
C PRO A 229 -18.01 13.46 2.45
N ARG A 230 -17.33 14.50 2.94
CA ARG A 230 -16.21 14.40 3.86
C ARG A 230 -16.36 15.43 4.97
N ALA A 231 -16.15 15.02 6.22
CA ALA A 231 -16.26 15.90 7.37
C ALA A 231 -15.21 15.56 8.42
N ALA A 232 -14.63 16.58 9.04
CA ALA A 232 -13.76 16.38 10.19
C ALA A 232 -13.94 17.50 11.20
N PHE A 233 -13.68 17.21 12.46
CA PHE A 233 -13.58 18.22 13.51
C PHE A 233 -12.57 17.84 14.59
N MET A 234 -12.03 18.85 15.26
CA MET A 234 -11.18 18.71 16.43
C MET A 234 -11.57 19.75 17.47
N VAL A 235 -11.54 19.33 18.71
CA VAL A 235 -11.67 20.22 19.87
C VAL A 235 -10.56 19.92 20.87
N SER A 236 -9.90 20.96 21.34
CA SER A 236 -8.88 20.89 22.39
C SER A 236 -9.12 21.96 23.45
N ASN A 237 -8.79 21.64 24.70
CA ASN A 237 -8.77 22.63 25.76
C ASN A 237 -7.83 22.22 26.91
N ARG A 238 -7.39 23.24 27.68
CA ARG A 238 -6.58 23.06 28.88
C ARG A 238 -7.41 23.41 30.10
N PHE A 239 -7.18 22.71 31.22
CA PHE A 239 -7.90 22.84 32.47
C PHE A 239 -6.94 22.82 33.67
N ALA A 240 -7.41 23.19 34.87
CA ALA A 240 -6.66 23.12 36.11
C ALA A 240 -5.33 23.92 36.06
N ASP A 241 -5.40 25.18 35.68
CA ASP A 241 -4.23 26.06 35.47
C ASP A 241 -3.23 25.44 34.45
N ASP A 242 -3.75 25.04 33.31
CA ASP A 242 -3.02 24.44 32.19
C ASP A 242 -2.33 23.08 32.46
N LYS A 243 -2.62 22.44 33.60
CA LYS A 243 -2.02 21.16 34.00
C LYS A 243 -2.69 19.94 33.36
N ILE A 244 -3.92 20.06 32.88
CA ILE A 244 -4.65 18.98 32.22
C ILE A 244 -5.11 19.47 30.86
N GLY A 245 -4.66 18.80 29.81
CA GLY A 245 -5.11 19.02 28.45
C GLY A 245 -5.94 17.86 27.97
N VAL A 246 -7.02 18.14 27.23
CA VAL A 246 -7.88 17.14 26.57
C VAL A 246 -8.08 17.56 25.13
N LEU A 247 -7.84 16.62 24.23
CA LEU A 247 -8.10 16.78 22.80
C LEU A 247 -8.95 15.61 22.30
N PHE A 248 -9.89 15.91 21.41
CA PHE A 248 -10.67 14.92 20.69
C PHE A 248 -10.83 15.35 19.24
N SER A 249 -10.62 14.45 18.29
CA SER A 249 -10.92 14.66 16.88
C SER A 249 -11.70 13.49 16.28
N ALA A 250 -12.47 13.79 15.24
CA ALA A 250 -13.18 12.80 14.45
C ALA A 250 -13.15 13.18 12.97
N ALA A 251 -13.07 12.17 12.12
CA ALA A 251 -13.13 12.30 10.67
C ALA A 251 -14.07 11.24 10.09
N PHE A 252 -14.81 11.64 9.06
CA PHE A 252 -15.70 10.81 8.28
C PHE A 252 -15.48 11.11 6.80
N SER A 253 -15.42 10.08 5.97
CA SER A 253 -15.41 10.23 4.51
C SER A 253 -16.12 9.08 3.83
N GLU A 254 -16.92 9.41 2.83
CA GLU A 254 -17.38 8.48 1.80
C GLU A 254 -16.58 8.71 0.53
N ARG A 255 -16.43 7.66 -0.28
CA ARG A 255 -15.78 7.74 -1.59
C ARG A 255 -16.29 6.63 -2.48
N THR A 256 -16.90 7.02 -3.61
CA THR A 256 -17.31 6.12 -4.67
C THR A 256 -16.31 6.19 -5.82
N VAL A 257 -15.73 5.05 -6.17
CA VAL A 257 -14.75 4.90 -7.24
C VAL A 257 -15.31 3.99 -8.31
N ARG A 258 -15.11 4.40 -9.56
CA ARG A 258 -15.35 3.58 -10.72
C ARG A 258 -14.11 3.60 -11.60
N GLN A 259 -13.64 2.42 -11.95
CA GLN A 259 -12.54 2.22 -12.90
C GLN A 259 -13.06 1.41 -14.07
N GLU A 260 -12.82 1.90 -15.27
CA GLU A 260 -13.26 1.30 -16.51
C GLU A 260 -12.11 1.11 -17.46
N GLY A 261 -12.13 0.02 -18.21
CA GLY A 261 -11.07 -0.21 -19.15
C GLY A 261 -11.15 -1.52 -19.91
N TYR A 262 -10.01 -1.86 -20.46
CA TYR A 262 -9.80 -3.08 -21.22
C TYR A 262 -8.56 -3.82 -20.72
N GLY A 263 -8.67 -5.14 -20.58
CA GLY A 263 -7.59 -5.99 -20.17
C GLY A 263 -7.36 -7.20 -21.07
N THR A 264 -6.19 -7.79 -20.97
CA THR A 264 -5.82 -9.07 -21.59
C THR A 264 -5.40 -10.10 -20.57
N VAL A 265 -5.31 -9.71 -19.29
CA VAL A 265 -4.69 -10.40 -18.17
C VAL A 265 -3.19 -10.63 -18.42
N ARG A 266 -2.84 -11.19 -19.56
CA ARG A 266 -1.47 -11.41 -20.06
C ARG A 266 -1.52 -11.66 -21.58
N TRP A 267 -0.35 -11.80 -22.13
CA TRP A 267 -0.17 -12.29 -23.49
C TRP A 267 0.52 -13.66 -23.45
N THR A 268 0.20 -14.50 -24.45
CA THR A 268 0.76 -15.84 -24.60
C THR A 268 0.89 -16.20 -26.07
N THR A 269 1.51 -17.33 -26.35
CA THR A 269 1.48 -17.94 -27.67
C THR A 269 0.83 -19.33 -27.59
N PRO A 270 0.12 -19.83 -28.62
CA PRO A 270 -0.44 -21.19 -28.63
C PRO A 270 0.56 -22.26 -28.20
N VAL A 271 1.82 -22.17 -28.62
CA VAL A 271 2.89 -23.11 -28.27
C VAL A 271 3.20 -23.12 -26.75
N ARG A 272 2.95 -22.03 -26.05
CA ARG A 272 3.38 -21.85 -24.63
C ARG A 272 2.22 -21.96 -23.62
N ASP A 273 0.99 -21.82 -24.07
CA ASP A 273 -0.16 -21.70 -23.15
C ASP A 273 -0.66 -23.03 -22.56
N GLY A 274 -0.16 -24.17 -23.07
CA GLY A 274 -0.63 -25.50 -22.64
C GLY A 274 -1.96 -25.95 -23.25
N GLY A 275 -2.69 -25.08 -23.94
CA GLY A 275 -3.96 -25.34 -24.60
C GLY A 275 -3.85 -25.81 -26.05
N GLY A 276 -2.70 -26.36 -26.44
CA GLY A 276 -2.46 -26.84 -27.78
C GLY A 276 -2.24 -25.73 -28.83
N LEU A 277 -2.08 -26.14 -30.08
CA LEU A 277 -1.94 -25.28 -31.25
C LEU A 277 -3.33 -24.88 -31.76
N PHE A 278 -3.44 -23.84 -32.56
CA PHE A 278 -4.67 -23.52 -33.28
C PHE A 278 -5.24 -24.75 -34.01
N ALA A 279 -6.53 -24.98 -33.95
CA ALA A 279 -7.23 -26.12 -34.50
C ALA A 279 -6.96 -26.28 -36.01
N ASP A 280 -7.00 -25.18 -36.77
CA ASP A 280 -6.66 -25.14 -38.19
C ASP A 280 -6.18 -23.75 -38.61
N THR A 281 -4.92 -23.67 -39.14
CA THR A 281 -4.36 -22.44 -39.69
C THR A 281 -4.32 -22.40 -41.20
N SER A 282 -4.72 -23.47 -41.88
CA SER A 282 -4.51 -23.68 -43.34
C SER A 282 -5.22 -22.67 -44.23
N ASN A 283 -6.32 -22.09 -43.76
CA ASN A 283 -7.17 -21.12 -44.50
C ASN A 283 -7.14 -19.71 -43.93
N THR A 284 -6.22 -19.43 -42.98
CA THR A 284 -6.11 -18.12 -42.36
C THR A 284 -5.63 -17.06 -43.34
N GLN A 285 -6.34 -15.96 -43.43
CA GLN A 285 -5.90 -14.78 -44.19
C GLN A 285 -4.87 -14.02 -43.33
N VAL A 286 -3.60 -13.95 -43.77
CA VAL A 286 -2.53 -13.28 -43.02
C VAL A 286 -2.12 -11.98 -43.70
N THR A 287 -2.20 -10.88 -42.96
CA THR A 287 -1.65 -9.58 -43.34
C THR A 287 -0.40 -9.29 -42.53
N GLY A 288 0.68 -8.90 -43.18
CA GLY A 288 1.99 -8.77 -42.53
C GLY A 288 2.81 -10.06 -42.57
N THR A 289 3.97 -10.07 -41.94
CA THR A 289 4.86 -11.22 -41.95
C THR A 289 5.29 -11.57 -40.54
N PRO A 290 5.02 -12.82 -40.07
CA PRO A 290 5.59 -13.28 -38.81
C PRO A 290 7.13 -13.30 -38.84
N ASP A 291 7.77 -12.75 -37.81
CA ASP A 291 9.20 -12.77 -37.57
C ASP A 291 9.49 -13.36 -36.18
N VAL A 292 9.10 -14.62 -36.01
CA VAL A 292 9.16 -15.35 -34.74
C VAL A 292 10.32 -16.36 -34.67
N GLY A 293 11.21 -16.35 -35.67
CA GLY A 293 12.32 -17.33 -35.78
C GLY A 293 11.81 -18.74 -36.04
N SER A 294 12.46 -19.76 -35.45
CA SER A 294 11.96 -21.14 -35.52
C SER A 294 10.74 -21.29 -34.60
N CYS A 295 9.63 -21.72 -35.17
CA CYS A 295 8.40 -22.00 -34.43
C CYS A 295 8.26 -23.53 -34.30
N GLU A 296 8.40 -24.06 -33.09
CA GLU A 296 8.41 -25.49 -32.79
C GLU A 296 7.52 -25.82 -31.60
N ALA A 297 6.77 -26.91 -31.68
CA ALA A 297 6.09 -27.56 -30.59
C ALA A 297 6.57 -29.03 -30.49
N ASP A 298 6.95 -29.49 -29.32
CA ASP A 298 7.50 -30.84 -29.07
C ASP A 298 8.67 -31.21 -30.01
N GLY A 299 9.51 -30.22 -30.37
CA GLY A 299 10.63 -30.37 -31.28
C GLY A 299 10.25 -30.56 -32.75
N GLN A 300 9.01 -30.28 -33.11
CA GLN A 300 8.51 -30.28 -34.48
C GLN A 300 8.18 -28.86 -34.94
N ALA A 301 8.57 -28.52 -36.18
CA ALA A 301 8.22 -27.26 -36.78
C ALA A 301 6.68 -27.15 -36.97
N VAL A 302 6.09 -26.07 -36.52
CA VAL A 302 4.67 -25.76 -36.64
C VAL A 302 4.46 -24.45 -37.39
N ASP A 303 3.20 -24.13 -37.70
CA ASP A 303 2.86 -22.88 -38.38
C ASP A 303 3.34 -21.68 -37.54
N PRO A 304 4.04 -20.68 -38.11
CA PRO A 304 4.49 -19.48 -37.42
C PRO A 304 3.40 -18.71 -36.68
N LEU A 305 2.13 -18.82 -37.04
CA LEU A 305 1.01 -18.22 -36.37
C LEU A 305 0.86 -18.70 -34.92
N ASN A 306 1.31 -19.94 -34.62
CA ASN A 306 1.30 -20.50 -33.27
C ASN A 306 2.38 -19.92 -32.33
N CYS A 307 3.30 -19.15 -32.87
CA CYS A 307 4.36 -18.48 -32.09
C CYS A 307 4.17 -16.95 -31.98
N LEU A 308 3.09 -16.40 -32.55
CA LEU A 308 2.73 -15.01 -32.36
C LEU A 308 2.13 -14.79 -30.96
N TRP A 309 2.59 -13.75 -30.29
CA TRP A 309 1.99 -13.30 -29.04
C TRP A 309 0.57 -12.81 -29.30
N SER A 310 -0.39 -13.35 -28.60
CA SER A 310 -1.82 -13.03 -28.66
C SER A 310 -2.35 -12.70 -27.27
N PRO A 311 -3.37 -11.84 -27.15
CA PRO A 311 -4.06 -11.63 -25.88
C PRO A 311 -4.55 -12.97 -25.33
N ARG A 312 -4.28 -13.25 -24.05
CA ARG A 312 -4.63 -14.52 -23.41
C ARG A 312 -6.10 -14.59 -22.98
N LEU A 313 -6.59 -13.50 -22.42
CA LEU A 313 -7.97 -13.32 -21.94
C LEU A 313 -8.43 -11.88 -22.22
N PRO A 314 -8.61 -11.51 -23.53
CA PRO A 314 -9.10 -10.18 -23.85
C PRO A 314 -10.47 -9.94 -23.23
N ARG A 315 -10.66 -8.76 -22.62
CA ARG A 315 -11.87 -8.48 -21.84
C ARG A 315 -12.13 -7.00 -21.61
N PRO A 316 -13.34 -6.51 -21.70
CA PRO A 316 -13.77 -5.31 -20.97
C PRO A 316 -13.70 -5.54 -19.47
N ASP A 317 -13.23 -4.54 -18.75
CA ASP A 317 -13.06 -4.56 -17.28
C ASP A 317 -13.85 -3.44 -16.63
N TYR A 318 -14.57 -3.77 -15.58
CA TYR A 318 -15.22 -2.82 -14.68
C TYR A 318 -14.81 -3.13 -13.24
N PHE A 319 -14.47 -2.09 -12.49
CA PHE A 319 -14.26 -2.13 -11.06
C PHE A 319 -14.99 -0.95 -10.41
N GLY A 320 -15.85 -1.23 -9.44
CA GLY A 320 -16.50 -0.27 -8.57
C GLY A 320 -16.05 -0.48 -7.13
N ASN A 321 -15.92 0.58 -6.34
CA ASN A 321 -15.65 0.52 -4.91
C ASN A 321 -16.38 1.65 -4.19
N ASP A 322 -17.32 1.26 -3.33
CA ASP A 322 -17.97 2.16 -2.37
C ASP A 322 -17.25 2.01 -1.03
N GLN A 323 -16.70 3.11 -0.53
CA GLN A 323 -15.86 3.15 0.64
C GLN A 323 -16.43 4.12 1.68
N GLU A 324 -16.55 3.66 2.93
CA GLU A 324 -16.87 4.48 4.09
C GLU A 324 -15.70 4.41 5.10
N ARG A 325 -15.21 5.55 5.55
CA ARG A 325 -14.14 5.62 6.54
C ARG A 325 -14.56 6.51 7.70
N VAL A 326 -14.39 6.00 8.94
CA VAL A 326 -14.66 6.72 10.17
C VAL A 326 -13.45 6.61 11.07
N GLY A 327 -12.94 7.73 11.57
CA GLY A 327 -11.80 7.75 12.47
C GLY A 327 -11.98 8.69 13.65
N PHE A 328 -11.39 8.33 14.78
CA PHE A 328 -11.40 9.12 16.01
C PHE A 328 -10.01 9.14 16.62
N THR A 329 -9.55 10.31 17.07
CA THR A 329 -8.38 10.39 17.96
C THR A 329 -8.76 11.07 19.26
N GLY A 330 -8.08 10.68 20.34
CA GLY A 330 -8.20 11.31 21.63
C GLY A 330 -6.86 11.40 22.31
N SER A 331 -6.57 12.53 22.96
CA SER A 331 -5.36 12.71 23.76
C SER A 331 -5.69 13.36 25.08
N LEU A 332 -5.16 12.79 26.16
CA LEU A 332 -5.20 13.32 27.51
C LEU A 332 -3.76 13.54 28.00
N GLN A 333 -3.39 14.80 28.23
CA GLN A 333 -2.12 15.15 28.83
C GLN A 333 -2.32 15.68 30.25
N TRP A 334 -1.53 15.17 31.18
CA TRP A 334 -1.56 15.59 32.58
C TRP A 334 -0.14 15.91 33.05
N GLN A 335 0.10 17.19 33.31
CA GLN A 335 1.29 17.66 34.02
C GLN A 335 1.12 17.38 35.52
N VAL A 336 1.53 16.18 35.94
CA VAL A 336 1.40 15.68 37.32
C VAL A 336 2.20 16.54 38.30
N SER A 337 3.39 16.95 37.86
CA SER A 337 4.26 17.95 38.55
C SER A 337 4.98 18.77 37.47
N ASP A 338 5.74 19.77 37.88
CA ASP A 338 6.52 20.60 36.97
C ASP A 338 7.56 19.76 36.18
N ASP A 339 7.95 18.61 36.72
CA ASP A 339 8.98 17.72 36.16
C ASP A 339 8.40 16.42 35.56
N PHE A 340 7.06 16.17 35.67
CA PHE A 340 6.46 14.92 35.20
C PHE A 340 5.17 15.14 34.43
N THR A 341 5.16 14.72 33.18
CA THR A 341 4.01 14.73 32.28
C THR A 341 3.61 13.30 31.90
N LEU A 342 2.31 13.01 31.98
CA LEU A 342 1.71 11.77 31.55
C LEU A 342 0.79 12.05 30.36
N THR A 343 0.89 11.25 29.29
CA THR A 343 0.06 11.36 28.08
C THR A 343 -0.59 10.02 27.79
N LEU A 344 -1.89 10.04 27.51
CA LEU A 344 -2.64 8.92 26.99
C LEU A 344 -3.20 9.31 25.63
N ASP A 345 -2.73 8.66 24.59
CA ASP A 345 -3.18 8.81 23.20
C ASP A 345 -4.01 7.59 22.79
N GLY A 346 -5.06 7.80 22.00
CA GLY A 346 -5.88 6.74 21.42
C GLY A 346 -6.30 7.09 20.00
N LEU A 347 -6.32 6.10 19.13
CA LEU A 347 -6.87 6.17 17.78
C LEU A 347 -7.77 4.96 17.54
N LEU A 348 -8.94 5.22 16.96
CA LEU A 348 -9.89 4.22 16.49
C LEU A 348 -10.24 4.55 15.05
N SER A 349 -10.23 3.57 14.15
CA SER A 349 -10.64 3.75 12.75
C SER A 349 -11.38 2.52 12.24
N THR A 350 -12.41 2.74 11.45
CA THR A 350 -13.12 1.70 10.69
C THR A 350 -13.12 2.09 9.22
N LEU A 351 -12.83 1.12 8.38
CA LEU A 351 -12.87 1.22 6.92
C LEU A 351 -13.76 0.11 6.37
N ASP A 352 -14.89 0.49 5.80
CA ASP A 352 -15.79 -0.40 5.07
C ASP A 352 -15.63 -0.22 3.57
N ASN A 353 -15.52 -1.33 2.81
CA ASN A 353 -15.48 -1.32 1.36
C ASN A 353 -16.51 -2.31 0.80
N THR A 354 -17.24 -1.89 -0.21
CA THR A 354 -18.03 -2.76 -1.08
C THR A 354 -17.49 -2.65 -2.50
N ARG A 355 -16.84 -3.73 -2.96
CA ARG A 355 -16.19 -3.79 -4.27
C ARG A 355 -16.98 -4.65 -5.22
N THR A 356 -17.20 -4.15 -6.43
CA THR A 356 -17.86 -4.88 -7.50
C THR A 356 -16.93 -4.94 -8.71
N MET A 357 -16.73 -6.13 -9.26
CA MET A 357 -15.91 -6.35 -10.44
C MET A 357 -16.68 -7.16 -11.48
N TYR A 358 -16.70 -6.68 -12.72
CA TYR A 358 -17.31 -7.36 -13.86
C TYR A 358 -16.25 -7.51 -14.97
N ASN A 359 -15.98 -8.74 -15.35
CA ASN A 359 -14.99 -9.08 -16.38
C ASN A 359 -15.61 -9.97 -17.44
N PHE A 360 -15.57 -9.53 -18.70
CA PHE A 360 -16.11 -10.31 -19.80
C PHE A 360 -14.97 -10.94 -20.60
N PHE A 361 -14.54 -12.13 -20.19
CA PHE A 361 -13.40 -12.85 -20.77
C PHE A 361 -13.76 -13.52 -22.10
N HIS A 362 -12.85 -13.41 -23.07
CA HIS A 362 -12.81 -14.26 -24.26
C HIS A 362 -11.65 -15.23 -24.13
N MET A 363 -11.97 -16.53 -24.11
CA MET A 363 -11.07 -17.57 -23.65
C MET A 363 -10.15 -18.04 -24.78
N PHE A 364 -8.93 -17.49 -24.85
CA PHE A 364 -7.83 -18.07 -25.61
C PHE A 364 -6.98 -18.99 -24.72
N ARG A 365 -6.97 -18.73 -23.43
CA ARG A 365 -6.30 -19.53 -22.40
C ARG A 365 -6.77 -20.98 -22.47
N SER A 366 -5.81 -21.91 -22.62
CA SER A 366 -6.02 -23.36 -22.57
C SER A 366 -7.06 -23.89 -23.55
N THR A 367 -7.35 -23.17 -24.64
CA THR A 367 -8.39 -23.53 -25.64
C THR A 367 -7.94 -23.28 -27.08
N PHE A 368 -6.67 -23.06 -27.34
CA PHE A 368 -6.20 -22.79 -28.71
C PHE A 368 -6.50 -23.90 -29.67
N ASP A 369 -6.52 -25.17 -29.23
CA ASP A 369 -6.86 -26.35 -30.02
C ASP A 369 -8.33 -26.42 -30.43
N GLU A 370 -9.20 -25.62 -29.86
CA GLU A 370 -10.61 -25.44 -30.25
C GLU A 370 -10.81 -24.24 -31.18
N ILE A 371 -9.79 -23.34 -31.29
CA ILE A 371 -9.90 -22.06 -31.99
C ILE A 371 -9.28 -22.16 -33.39
N THR A 372 -10.02 -21.64 -34.38
CA THR A 372 -9.59 -21.51 -35.77
C THR A 372 -9.46 -20.05 -36.16
N PRO A 373 -8.23 -19.51 -36.38
CA PRO A 373 -8.06 -18.16 -36.91
C PRO A 373 -8.50 -18.09 -38.36
N THR A 374 -9.41 -17.17 -38.70
CA THR A 374 -9.87 -16.91 -40.08
C THR A 374 -9.11 -15.74 -40.70
N ALA A 375 -8.71 -14.73 -39.93
CA ALA A 375 -7.86 -13.64 -40.36
C ALA A 375 -6.93 -13.22 -39.22
N ILE A 376 -5.66 -12.92 -39.53
CA ILE A 376 -4.66 -12.38 -38.62
C ILE A 376 -3.91 -11.23 -39.30
N THR A 377 -3.86 -10.09 -38.65
CA THR A 377 -2.93 -9.01 -38.96
C THR A 377 -1.77 -9.03 -37.97
N VAL A 378 -0.57 -9.19 -38.49
CA VAL A 378 0.67 -9.22 -37.70
C VAL A 378 1.12 -7.79 -37.47
N HIS A 379 1.48 -7.47 -36.25
CA HIS A 379 2.04 -6.17 -35.89
C HIS A 379 3.37 -5.93 -36.64
N PRO A 380 3.74 -4.71 -37.00
CA PRO A 380 4.98 -4.40 -37.73
C PRO A 380 6.27 -4.95 -37.11
N ASN A 381 6.29 -5.26 -35.79
CA ASN A 381 7.43 -5.91 -35.15
C ASN A 381 7.57 -7.43 -35.51
N GLY A 382 6.57 -8.00 -36.19
CA GLY A 382 6.57 -9.40 -36.62
C GLY A 382 6.30 -10.45 -35.53
N LYS A 383 6.14 -10.04 -34.27
CA LYS A 383 6.10 -10.93 -33.09
C LYS A 383 4.72 -11.08 -32.43
N GLN A 384 3.81 -10.16 -32.65
CA GLN A 384 2.50 -10.14 -31.99
C GLN A 384 1.36 -9.97 -33.01
N VAL A 385 0.19 -10.44 -32.63
CA VAL A 385 -1.06 -10.18 -33.33
C VAL A 385 -1.50 -8.74 -33.05
N LEU A 386 -1.76 -7.96 -34.12
CA LEU A 386 -2.35 -6.63 -34.05
C LEU A 386 -3.87 -6.67 -34.17
N ALA A 387 -4.40 -7.50 -35.09
CA ALA A 387 -5.81 -7.77 -35.23
C ALA A 387 -6.04 -9.24 -35.56
N GLY A 388 -7.15 -9.80 -35.12
CA GLY A 388 -7.50 -11.18 -35.37
C GLY A 388 -8.99 -11.45 -35.39
N THR A 389 -9.42 -12.36 -36.26
CA THR A 389 -10.78 -12.92 -36.33
C THR A 389 -10.67 -14.44 -36.19
N TYR A 390 -11.49 -14.98 -35.28
CA TYR A 390 -11.41 -16.36 -34.82
C TYR A 390 -12.81 -16.98 -34.77
N GLU A 391 -12.88 -18.28 -35.01
CA GLU A 391 -14.04 -19.15 -34.77
C GLU A 391 -13.75 -20.11 -33.63
N GLY A 392 -14.77 -20.55 -32.91
CA GLY A 392 -14.61 -21.51 -31.82
C GLY A 392 -14.21 -20.89 -30.48
N VAL A 393 -14.34 -19.56 -30.32
CA VAL A 393 -13.99 -18.89 -29.08
C VAL A 393 -15.11 -19.05 -28.06
N LYS A 394 -14.74 -19.52 -26.85
CA LYS A 394 -15.60 -19.54 -25.66
C LYS A 394 -15.52 -18.20 -24.96
N SER A 395 -16.58 -17.79 -24.28
CA SER A 395 -16.62 -16.58 -23.47
C SER A 395 -17.15 -16.88 -22.10
N ARG A 396 -16.67 -16.11 -21.11
CA ARG A 396 -17.07 -16.22 -19.69
C ARG A 396 -17.23 -14.84 -19.10
N ILE A 397 -18.34 -14.58 -18.44
CA ILE A 397 -18.56 -13.38 -17.64
C ILE A 397 -18.29 -13.77 -16.18
N GLU A 398 -17.35 -13.09 -15.57
CA GLU A 398 -17.07 -13.19 -14.13
C GLU A 398 -17.65 -11.97 -13.44
N SER A 399 -18.52 -12.20 -12.47
CA SER A 399 -19.06 -11.18 -11.59
C SER A 399 -18.59 -11.44 -10.18
N ARG A 400 -18.00 -10.43 -9.54
CA ARG A 400 -17.45 -10.52 -8.20
C ARG A 400 -17.99 -9.39 -7.34
N LEU A 401 -18.53 -9.73 -6.18
CA LEU A 401 -18.86 -8.82 -5.10
C LEU A 401 -17.95 -9.14 -3.92
N GLN A 402 -17.33 -8.14 -3.34
CA GLN A 402 -16.46 -8.28 -2.19
C GLN A 402 -16.80 -7.21 -1.18
N GLU A 403 -17.22 -7.64 0.00
CA GLU A 403 -17.50 -6.78 1.14
C GLU A 403 -16.40 -6.96 2.17
N SER A 404 -15.79 -5.87 2.62
CA SER A 404 -14.74 -5.91 3.63
C SER A 404 -14.88 -4.82 4.66
N THR A 405 -14.56 -5.15 5.91
CA THR A 405 -14.48 -4.20 7.01
C THR A 405 -13.11 -4.36 7.67
N THR A 406 -12.43 -3.26 7.91
CA THR A 406 -11.23 -3.20 8.72
C THR A 406 -11.47 -2.33 9.93
N ASP A 407 -11.39 -2.90 11.11
CA ASP A 407 -11.40 -2.20 12.39
C ASP A 407 -9.96 -2.03 12.89
N PHE A 408 -9.58 -0.83 13.29
CA PHE A 408 -8.27 -0.52 13.86
C PHE A 408 -8.42 0.17 15.21
N SER A 409 -7.61 -0.22 16.18
CA SER A 409 -7.48 0.46 17.46
C SER A 409 -6.03 0.56 17.90
N GLN A 410 -5.64 1.69 18.49
CA GLN A 410 -4.34 1.87 19.15
C GLN A 410 -4.52 2.73 20.40
N PHE A 411 -3.86 2.32 21.49
CA PHE A 411 -3.77 3.08 22.74
C PHE A 411 -2.31 3.11 23.20
N VAL A 412 -1.82 4.32 23.50
CA VAL A 412 -0.44 4.55 23.95
C VAL A 412 -0.45 5.38 25.22
N LEU A 413 0.12 4.86 26.29
CA LEU A 413 0.40 5.57 27.53
C LEU A 413 1.89 5.91 27.57
N SER A 414 2.22 7.19 27.62
CA SER A 414 3.61 7.66 27.75
C SER A 414 3.79 8.58 28.94
N GLY A 415 4.95 8.52 29.56
CA GLY A 415 5.36 9.36 30.67
C GLY A 415 6.75 9.95 30.46
N GLU A 416 6.86 11.27 30.57
CA GLU A 416 8.13 12.00 30.54
C GLU A 416 8.43 12.56 31.93
N TRP A 417 9.57 12.18 32.50
CA TRP A 417 9.96 12.60 33.85
C TRP A 417 11.39 13.15 33.88
N PHE A 418 11.53 14.43 34.16
CA PHE A 418 12.80 15.08 34.48
C PHE A 418 13.15 14.80 35.95
N VAL A 419 13.90 13.72 36.19
CA VAL A 419 14.37 13.35 37.55
C VAL A 419 15.27 14.43 38.15
N SER A 420 15.98 15.14 37.31
CA SER A 420 16.77 16.33 37.60
C SER A 420 16.99 17.14 36.32
N ASP A 421 17.55 18.34 36.43
CA ASP A 421 17.87 19.20 35.27
C ASP A 421 18.71 18.48 34.18
N ASN A 422 19.46 17.45 34.56
CA ASN A 422 20.36 16.72 33.66
C ASN A 422 19.90 15.27 33.38
N PHE A 423 18.78 14.81 33.92
CA PHE A 423 18.40 13.43 33.78
C PHE A 423 16.88 13.28 33.54
N ARG A 424 16.53 12.73 32.38
CA ARG A 424 15.17 12.45 31.98
C ARG A 424 14.92 10.96 31.81
N VAL A 425 13.75 10.51 32.17
CA VAL A 425 13.26 9.14 31.97
C VAL A 425 11.96 9.20 31.18
N ASP A 426 11.90 8.47 30.08
CA ASP A 426 10.73 8.32 29.24
C ASP A 426 10.25 6.86 29.31
N VAL A 427 8.95 6.66 29.52
CA VAL A 427 8.33 5.33 29.55
C VAL A 427 7.16 5.33 28.56
N MET A 428 7.04 4.27 27.80
CA MET A 428 5.89 4.05 26.90
C MET A 428 5.37 2.62 27.07
N ALA A 429 4.05 2.47 27.13
CA ALA A 429 3.36 1.19 27.01
C ALA A 429 2.17 1.37 26.08
N GLY A 430 2.03 0.49 25.11
CA GLY A 430 0.95 0.62 24.12
C GLY A 430 0.51 -0.73 23.57
N THR A 431 -0.73 -0.73 23.07
CA THR A 431 -1.35 -1.86 22.38
C THR A 431 -2.01 -1.37 21.10
N ALA A 432 -1.95 -2.15 20.05
CA ALA A 432 -2.60 -1.86 18.78
C ALA A 432 -3.12 -3.16 18.14
N GLU A 433 -4.29 -3.08 17.52
CA GLU A 433 -4.95 -4.18 16.83
C GLU A 433 -5.54 -3.69 15.51
N SER A 434 -5.43 -4.50 14.47
CA SER A 434 -6.12 -4.34 13.19
C SER A 434 -6.81 -5.66 12.85
N ASP A 435 -8.13 -5.63 12.72
CA ASP A 435 -8.98 -6.78 12.35
C ASP A 435 -9.63 -6.48 10.99
N ALA A 436 -9.24 -7.25 9.97
CA ALA A 436 -9.72 -7.08 8.60
C ALA A 436 -10.44 -8.35 8.15
N ARG A 437 -11.78 -8.28 8.03
CA ARG A 437 -12.62 -9.33 7.49
C ARG A 437 -13.08 -8.98 6.09
N SER A 438 -13.01 -9.95 5.18
CA SER A 438 -13.47 -9.83 3.80
C SER A 438 -14.31 -11.03 3.40
N GLU A 439 -15.45 -10.78 2.75
CA GLU A 439 -16.31 -11.80 2.15
C GLU A 439 -16.39 -11.58 0.65
N GLN A 440 -16.08 -12.60 -0.15
CA GLN A 440 -16.06 -12.53 -1.59
C GLN A 440 -17.03 -13.53 -2.20
N TYR A 441 -17.92 -13.04 -3.04
CA TYR A 441 -18.86 -13.80 -3.86
C TYR A 441 -18.42 -13.65 -5.32
N ARG A 442 -18.10 -14.75 -5.99
CA ARG A 442 -17.71 -14.77 -7.39
C ARG A 442 -18.57 -15.77 -8.14
N TYR A 443 -19.25 -15.32 -9.19
CA TYR A 443 -20.07 -16.15 -10.06
C TYR A 443 -19.60 -16.04 -11.50
N ASN A 444 -19.58 -17.19 -12.19
CA ASN A 444 -19.19 -17.29 -13.58
C ASN A 444 -20.39 -17.70 -14.45
N MET A 445 -20.62 -16.96 -15.51
CA MET A 445 -21.55 -17.32 -16.58
C MET A 445 -20.74 -17.67 -17.83
N THR A 446 -20.85 -18.91 -18.30
CA THR A 446 -20.06 -19.41 -19.43
C THR A 446 -20.97 -19.58 -20.67
N LEU A 447 -20.46 -19.16 -21.81
CA LEU A 447 -21.16 -19.27 -23.10
C LEU A 447 -21.40 -20.76 -23.43
N LEU A 448 -22.65 -21.14 -23.78
CA LEU A 448 -23.05 -22.52 -24.06
C LEU A 448 -22.39 -23.08 -25.34
N GLU A 449 -22.33 -22.27 -26.38
CA GLU A 449 -21.79 -22.68 -27.68
C GLU A 449 -20.65 -21.72 -28.11
N PRO A 450 -19.46 -22.21 -28.43
CA PRO A 450 -18.37 -21.38 -28.94
C PRO A 450 -18.78 -20.66 -30.23
N THR A 451 -18.29 -19.44 -30.45
CA THR A 451 -18.70 -18.59 -31.57
C THR A 451 -17.51 -17.80 -32.15
N SER A 452 -17.80 -16.93 -33.11
CA SER A 452 -16.78 -16.03 -33.65
C SER A 452 -16.51 -14.87 -32.71
N PHE A 453 -15.25 -14.44 -32.68
CA PHE A 453 -14.77 -13.30 -31.94
C PHE A 453 -13.68 -12.59 -32.74
N SER A 454 -13.66 -11.25 -32.74
CA SER A 454 -12.56 -10.49 -33.32
C SER A 454 -12.16 -9.31 -32.45
N PHE A 455 -10.87 -8.98 -32.54
CA PHE A 455 -10.29 -7.78 -31.93
C PHE A 455 -9.37 -7.07 -32.92
N ASP A 456 -9.24 -5.74 -32.81
CA ASP A 456 -8.35 -4.93 -33.64
C ASP A 456 -7.73 -3.79 -32.81
N PHE A 457 -6.40 -3.86 -32.58
CA PHE A 457 -5.61 -2.84 -31.90
C PHE A 457 -4.99 -1.80 -32.85
N SER A 458 -5.40 -1.78 -34.14
CA SER A 458 -4.77 -0.92 -35.15
C SER A 458 -4.92 0.57 -34.87
N ASP A 459 -6.04 0.99 -34.36
CA ASP A 459 -6.35 2.39 -34.05
C ASP A 459 -5.83 2.79 -32.66
N ASN A 460 -5.95 1.91 -31.67
CA ASN A 460 -5.44 2.11 -30.31
C ASN A 460 -4.78 0.84 -29.78
N ILE A 461 -3.47 0.87 -29.54
CA ILE A 461 -2.72 -0.30 -29.06
C ILE A 461 -3.07 -0.72 -27.62
N ASN A 462 -3.78 0.11 -26.89
CA ASN A 462 -4.20 -0.14 -25.52
C ASN A 462 -5.69 -0.52 -25.41
N ALA A 463 -6.52 -0.20 -26.40
CA ALA A 463 -7.96 -0.45 -26.39
C ALA A 463 -8.41 -0.91 -27.78
N PRO A 464 -8.67 -2.22 -27.99
CA PRO A 464 -9.05 -2.73 -29.31
C PRO A 464 -10.53 -2.50 -29.59
N ASP A 465 -10.87 -2.38 -30.89
CA ASP A 465 -12.22 -2.59 -31.34
C ASP A 465 -12.57 -4.07 -31.27
N VAL A 466 -13.75 -4.41 -30.75
CA VAL A 466 -14.17 -5.80 -30.50
C VAL A 466 -15.48 -6.11 -31.20
N THR A 467 -15.58 -7.29 -31.82
CA THR A 467 -16.81 -7.78 -32.43
C THR A 467 -17.14 -9.18 -31.95
N TYR A 468 -18.41 -9.37 -31.56
CA TYR A 468 -18.95 -10.63 -31.07
C TYR A 468 -19.82 -11.30 -32.11
N GLY A 469 -19.74 -12.62 -32.26
CA GLY A 469 -20.55 -13.40 -33.18
C GLY A 469 -21.97 -13.77 -32.67
N TYR A 470 -22.37 -13.17 -31.55
CA TYR A 470 -23.67 -13.49 -30.89
C TYR A 470 -24.17 -12.27 -30.08
N GLU A 471 -25.39 -12.35 -29.59
CA GLU A 471 -26.01 -11.33 -28.74
C GLU A 471 -25.51 -11.50 -27.31
N VAL A 472 -24.53 -10.64 -26.87
CA VAL A 472 -23.85 -10.75 -25.58
C VAL A 472 -24.78 -10.50 -24.38
N ASN A 473 -25.88 -9.80 -24.60
CA ASN A 473 -26.86 -9.43 -23.56
C ASN A 473 -28.03 -10.41 -23.41
N ASP A 474 -28.00 -11.53 -24.11
CA ASP A 474 -29.01 -12.58 -23.97
C ASP A 474 -28.58 -13.66 -22.99
N ALA A 475 -29.17 -13.67 -21.80
CA ALA A 475 -28.87 -14.63 -20.73
C ALA A 475 -29.11 -16.10 -21.15
N SER A 476 -29.92 -16.35 -22.19
CA SER A 476 -30.17 -17.72 -22.70
C SER A 476 -28.94 -18.31 -23.42
N ASN A 477 -27.95 -17.49 -23.78
CA ASN A 477 -26.69 -17.95 -24.37
C ASN A 477 -25.71 -18.51 -23.36
N TYR A 478 -25.97 -18.37 -22.05
CA TYR A 478 -25.05 -18.73 -20.99
C TYR A 478 -25.69 -19.73 -20.00
N ASN A 479 -24.81 -20.54 -19.39
CA ASN A 479 -25.13 -21.24 -18.15
C ASN A 479 -24.54 -20.46 -16.95
N LEU A 480 -24.96 -20.77 -15.73
CA LEU A 480 -24.30 -20.33 -14.50
C LEU A 480 -23.42 -21.50 -14.06
N SER A 481 -22.11 -21.41 -14.33
CA SER A 481 -21.23 -22.58 -14.42
C SER A 481 -20.30 -22.79 -13.23
N ASP A 482 -20.09 -21.80 -12.43
CA ASP A 482 -19.14 -21.89 -11.31
C ASP A 482 -19.36 -20.75 -10.33
N GLY A 483 -19.23 -21.03 -9.05
CA GLY A 483 -19.26 -20.06 -7.99
C GLY A 483 -18.14 -20.32 -6.97
N ARG A 484 -17.43 -19.27 -6.61
CA ARG A 484 -16.44 -19.32 -5.51
C ARG A 484 -16.82 -18.30 -4.46
N LEU A 485 -17.07 -18.81 -3.25
CA LEU A 485 -17.38 -17.98 -2.10
C LEU A 485 -16.30 -18.20 -1.04
N ARG A 486 -15.68 -17.10 -0.60
CA ARG A 486 -14.56 -17.11 0.33
C ARG A 486 -14.72 -16.00 1.34
N ALA A 487 -14.47 -16.30 2.60
CA ALA A 487 -14.26 -15.30 3.63
C ALA A 487 -12.84 -15.41 4.18
N THR A 488 -12.21 -14.28 4.47
CA THR A 488 -10.89 -14.20 5.06
C THR A 488 -10.90 -13.25 6.25
N ASP A 489 -10.19 -13.62 7.30
CA ASP A 489 -9.92 -12.76 8.44
C ASP A 489 -8.41 -12.61 8.60
N VAL A 490 -7.94 -11.36 8.71
CA VAL A 490 -6.55 -11.03 9.01
C VAL A 490 -6.50 -10.17 10.26
N VAL A 491 -6.00 -10.75 11.35
CA VAL A 491 -5.84 -10.02 12.61
C VAL A 491 -4.35 -9.75 12.85
N ARG A 492 -4.01 -8.51 13.13
CA ARG A 492 -2.66 -8.08 13.50
C ARG A 492 -2.71 -7.39 14.85
N GLU A 493 -1.88 -7.86 15.76
CA GLU A 493 -1.72 -7.31 17.12
C GLU A 493 -0.28 -6.86 17.33
N ASN A 494 -0.10 -5.80 18.09
CA ASN A 494 1.20 -5.34 18.53
C ASN A 494 1.11 -4.76 19.95
N ASP A 495 1.88 -5.33 20.87
CA ASP A 495 2.07 -4.82 22.23
C ASP A 495 3.49 -4.30 22.38
N THR A 496 3.65 -3.10 22.91
CA THR A 496 4.95 -2.40 23.01
C THR A 496 5.20 -1.92 24.43
N LEU A 497 6.42 -2.12 24.92
CA LEU A 497 6.95 -1.51 26.16
C LEU A 497 8.33 -0.89 25.89
N LYS A 498 8.49 0.40 26.18
CA LYS A 498 9.78 1.12 26.06
C LYS A 498 10.15 1.82 27.36
N LEU A 499 11.43 1.85 27.64
CA LEU A 499 12.03 2.60 28.72
C LEU A 499 13.29 3.28 28.21
N ASP A 500 13.31 4.60 28.19
CA ASP A 500 14.44 5.39 27.74
C ASP A 500 14.95 6.27 28.89
N THR A 501 16.25 6.44 28.98
CA THR A 501 16.90 7.32 29.95
C THR A 501 17.85 8.24 29.22
N THR A 502 17.76 9.52 29.48
CA THR A 502 18.55 10.55 28.81
C THR A 502 19.31 11.36 29.82
N TYR A 503 20.65 11.39 29.71
CA TYR A 503 21.49 12.35 30.38
C TYR A 503 21.69 13.57 29.48
N LEU A 504 21.34 14.74 30.00
CA LEU A 504 21.44 16.04 29.32
C LEU A 504 22.64 16.82 29.88
N GLY A 505 23.76 16.87 29.16
CA GLY A 505 24.91 17.72 29.44
C GLY A 505 24.90 18.97 28.55
N GLU A 506 25.85 19.87 28.72
CA GLU A 506 25.94 21.10 27.92
C GLU A 506 26.20 20.81 26.43
N ASP A 507 27.19 19.96 26.11
CA ASP A 507 27.56 19.59 24.74
C ASP A 507 27.43 18.09 24.47
N LEU A 508 26.86 17.34 25.42
CA LEU A 508 26.77 15.88 25.35
C LEU A 508 25.43 15.40 25.88
N THR A 509 24.66 14.73 25.05
CA THR A 509 23.47 14.00 25.44
C THR A 509 23.73 12.51 25.29
N ILE A 510 23.43 11.70 26.33
CA ILE A 510 23.55 10.25 26.26
C ILE A 510 22.14 9.66 26.47
N LYS A 511 21.72 8.86 25.52
CA LYS A 511 20.45 8.10 25.60
C LYS A 511 20.75 6.62 25.71
N MET A 512 20.02 5.94 26.58
CA MET A 512 20.05 4.49 26.72
C MET A 512 18.63 4.00 26.86
N GLY A 513 18.28 2.93 26.18
CA GLY A 513 16.92 2.44 26.25
C GLY A 513 16.79 0.94 26.07
N PHE A 514 15.63 0.47 26.47
CA PHE A 514 15.14 -0.87 26.27
C PHE A 514 13.79 -0.82 25.57
N ALA A 515 13.57 -1.69 24.58
CA ALA A 515 12.28 -1.86 23.92
C ALA A 515 11.93 -3.35 23.86
N TYR A 516 10.66 -3.65 24.12
CA TYR A 516 10.05 -4.97 23.94
C TYR A 516 8.82 -4.80 23.07
N ASN A 517 8.68 -5.65 22.05
CA ASN A 517 7.48 -5.72 21.24
C ASN A 517 7.07 -7.20 21.10
N ASP A 518 5.79 -7.44 21.17
CA ASP A 518 5.13 -8.70 20.87
C ASP A 518 4.13 -8.47 19.75
N ARG A 519 4.38 -9.09 18.59
CA ARG A 519 3.59 -8.93 17.37
C ARG A 519 3.03 -10.26 16.96
N VAL A 520 1.74 -10.29 16.69
CA VAL A 520 1.07 -11.48 16.17
C VAL A 520 0.29 -11.12 14.94
N VAL A 521 0.42 -11.95 13.91
CA VAL A 521 -0.42 -11.87 12.71
C VAL A 521 -1.04 -13.22 12.47
N SER A 522 -2.35 -13.27 12.39
CA SER A 522 -3.12 -14.46 12.07
C SER A 522 -3.93 -14.25 10.79
N TYR A 523 -3.95 -15.28 9.97
CA TYR A 523 -4.75 -15.37 8.74
C TYR A 523 -5.63 -16.60 8.82
N SER A 524 -6.93 -16.44 8.65
CA SER A 524 -7.86 -17.55 8.51
C SER A 524 -8.69 -17.42 7.24
N GLU A 525 -9.05 -18.55 6.67
CA GLU A 525 -9.88 -18.62 5.48
C GLU A 525 -11.04 -19.59 5.70
N GLU A 526 -12.23 -19.18 5.24
CA GLU A 526 -13.44 -19.99 5.16
C GLU A 526 -13.93 -20.02 3.71
N GLN A 527 -14.67 -21.06 3.35
CA GLN A 527 -15.30 -21.19 2.04
C GLN A 527 -16.70 -21.80 2.13
N ILE A 528 -17.51 -21.54 1.13
CA ILE A 528 -18.73 -22.28 0.89
C ILE A 528 -18.44 -23.30 -0.22
N ASN A 529 -18.74 -24.56 0.04
CA ASN A 529 -18.57 -25.66 -0.91
C ASN A 529 -19.91 -26.00 -1.54
N GLY A 530 -19.87 -26.47 -2.80
CA GLY A 530 -21.02 -27.10 -3.47
C GLY A 530 -21.99 -26.07 -4.06
N PHE A 531 -21.50 -25.07 -4.78
CA PHE A 531 -22.36 -24.20 -5.59
C PHE A 531 -23.05 -25.03 -6.69
N PRO A 532 -24.40 -25.01 -6.80
CA PRO A 532 -25.10 -25.79 -7.79
C PRO A 532 -25.06 -25.06 -9.14
N ASP A 533 -24.34 -25.63 -10.11
CA ASP A 533 -24.39 -25.18 -11.50
C ASP A 533 -25.82 -25.19 -12.05
N GLN A 534 -26.13 -24.21 -12.89
CA GLN A 534 -27.39 -24.12 -13.58
C GLN A 534 -27.18 -24.20 -15.09
N ASP A 535 -27.98 -25.01 -15.80
CA ASP A 535 -27.90 -25.17 -17.26
C ASP A 535 -28.24 -23.88 -18.04
N SER A 536 -28.81 -22.88 -17.37
CA SER A 536 -29.13 -21.58 -17.94
C SER A 536 -28.96 -20.45 -16.95
N ALA A 537 -28.41 -19.31 -17.39
CA ALA A 537 -28.30 -18.10 -16.61
C ALA A 537 -29.61 -17.26 -16.55
N VAL A 538 -30.64 -17.67 -17.25
CA VAL A 538 -31.94 -16.96 -17.24
C VAL A 538 -32.56 -16.96 -15.83
N GLY A 539 -32.79 -15.76 -15.29
CA GLY A 539 -33.30 -15.56 -13.93
C GLY A 539 -32.19 -15.36 -12.89
N PHE A 540 -30.92 -15.49 -13.32
CA PHE A 540 -29.71 -15.29 -12.48
C PHE A 540 -28.76 -14.27 -13.08
N ALA A 541 -29.14 -13.60 -14.15
CA ALA A 541 -28.39 -12.54 -14.81
C ALA A 541 -29.24 -11.29 -14.97
N GLU A 542 -28.58 -10.15 -14.86
CA GLU A 542 -29.12 -8.82 -15.08
C GLU A 542 -28.21 -8.00 -16.02
N MET A 543 -28.71 -6.89 -16.54
CA MET A 543 -27.84 -5.94 -17.21
C MET A 543 -26.89 -5.29 -16.18
N MET A 544 -25.64 -5.08 -16.57
CA MET A 544 -24.68 -4.33 -15.75
C MET A 544 -25.37 -3.06 -15.22
N PRO A 545 -25.31 -2.79 -13.90
CA PRO A 545 -26.02 -1.65 -13.28
C PRO A 545 -25.28 -0.31 -13.51
N VAL A 546 -24.77 -0.10 -14.73
CA VAL A 546 -23.97 1.05 -15.14
C VAL A 546 -24.34 1.37 -16.59
N ASP A 547 -25.30 2.29 -16.78
CA ASP A 547 -25.86 2.61 -18.08
C ASP A 547 -24.87 3.29 -19.05
N ASP A 548 -23.87 4.01 -18.50
CA ASP A 548 -22.89 4.82 -19.24
C ASP A 548 -21.49 4.19 -19.28
N PHE A 549 -21.38 2.87 -19.05
CA PHE A 549 -20.11 2.13 -19.10
C PHE A 549 -19.33 2.41 -20.39
N GLY A 550 -18.06 2.82 -20.24
CA GLY A 550 -17.20 3.23 -21.33
C GLY A 550 -17.37 4.70 -21.78
N SER A 551 -18.28 5.45 -21.15
CA SER A 551 -18.43 6.89 -21.41
C SER A 551 -17.19 7.67 -20.95
N GLY A 552 -16.37 8.13 -21.87
CA GLY A 552 -15.12 8.85 -21.57
C GLY A 552 -13.86 8.00 -21.63
N PHE A 553 -13.99 6.68 -21.82
CA PHE A 553 -12.86 5.82 -22.10
C PHE A 553 -12.28 6.06 -23.51
N ASP A 554 -10.97 5.99 -23.66
CA ASP A 554 -10.27 6.15 -24.94
C ASP A 554 -10.31 4.84 -25.77
N GLY A 555 -11.51 4.34 -26.04
CA GLY A 555 -11.79 3.10 -26.75
C GLY A 555 -13.28 2.78 -26.74
N GLU A 556 -13.71 1.69 -27.36
CA GLU A 556 -15.10 1.26 -27.41
C GLU A 556 -15.36 0.22 -26.30
N LEU A 557 -16.16 0.58 -25.29
CA LEU A 557 -16.72 -0.33 -24.29
C LEU A 557 -18.24 -0.30 -24.38
N SER A 558 -18.87 -1.44 -24.13
CA SER A 558 -20.33 -1.56 -24.14
C SER A 558 -20.79 -2.36 -22.92
N PRO A 559 -21.90 -1.97 -22.27
CA PRO A 559 -22.49 -2.75 -21.19
C PRO A 559 -22.83 -4.18 -21.62
N PHE A 560 -22.67 -5.12 -20.70
CA PHE A 560 -22.97 -6.54 -20.87
C PHE A 560 -23.76 -7.05 -19.67
N ILE A 561 -24.32 -8.27 -19.77
CA ILE A 561 -25.02 -8.90 -18.64
C ILE A 561 -24.01 -9.32 -17.58
N VAL A 562 -24.45 -9.28 -16.32
CA VAL A 562 -23.69 -9.69 -15.13
C VAL A 562 -24.53 -10.61 -14.25
N ALA A 563 -23.94 -11.25 -13.28
CA ALA A 563 -24.66 -12.07 -12.31
C ALA A 563 -25.55 -11.21 -11.41
N ASP A 564 -26.82 -11.58 -11.26
CA ASP A 564 -27.73 -11.05 -10.24
C ASP A 564 -27.41 -11.73 -8.90
N PHE A 565 -26.56 -11.07 -8.08
CA PHE A 565 -26.13 -11.60 -6.79
C PHE A 565 -27.29 -11.87 -5.85
N ASP A 566 -28.32 -11.00 -5.84
CA ASP A 566 -29.49 -11.14 -4.98
C ASP A 566 -30.32 -12.35 -5.36
N ALA A 567 -30.55 -12.60 -6.65
CA ALA A 567 -31.29 -13.77 -7.13
C ALA A 567 -30.54 -15.06 -6.84
N ILE A 568 -29.20 -15.08 -7.11
CA ILE A 568 -28.35 -16.25 -6.90
C ILE A 568 -28.28 -16.57 -5.40
N ASN A 569 -27.97 -15.58 -4.56
CA ASN A 569 -27.84 -15.78 -3.11
C ASN A 569 -29.16 -16.24 -2.48
N ARG A 570 -30.30 -15.69 -2.92
CA ARG A 570 -31.61 -16.06 -2.40
C ARG A 570 -32.05 -17.45 -2.81
N GLU A 571 -31.75 -17.89 -4.02
CA GLU A 571 -32.32 -19.10 -4.61
C GLU A 571 -31.39 -20.30 -4.56
N LEU A 572 -30.08 -20.09 -4.61
CA LEU A 572 -29.10 -21.15 -4.77
C LEU A 572 -28.16 -21.33 -3.57
N LEU A 573 -28.01 -20.30 -2.69
CA LEU A 573 -27.10 -20.42 -1.57
C LEU A 573 -27.79 -20.92 -0.31
N ASP A 574 -27.23 -22.04 0.25
CA ASP A 574 -27.35 -22.38 1.66
C ASP A 574 -26.02 -21.98 2.33
N VAL A 575 -25.99 -20.77 2.91
CA VAL A 575 -24.76 -20.14 3.40
C VAL A 575 -24.28 -20.81 4.66
N THR A 576 -23.43 -21.80 4.52
CA THR A 576 -22.67 -22.36 5.65
C THR A 576 -21.18 -22.28 5.35
N TRP A 577 -20.51 -21.34 6.00
CA TRP A 577 -19.07 -21.21 5.92
C TRP A 577 -18.36 -22.40 6.57
N THR A 578 -17.37 -22.94 5.90
CA THR A 578 -16.54 -24.04 6.40
C THR A 578 -15.08 -23.60 6.45
N PRO A 579 -14.41 -23.76 7.61
CA PRO A 579 -13.01 -23.39 7.73
C PRO A 579 -12.10 -24.12 6.75
N ARG A 580 -11.20 -23.40 6.12
CA ARG A 580 -10.07 -23.93 5.33
C ARG A 580 -8.79 -23.94 6.16
N SER A 581 -8.74 -24.78 7.19
CA SER A 581 -7.61 -24.83 8.12
C SER A 581 -6.25 -24.99 7.41
N ALA A 582 -6.21 -25.69 6.28
CA ALA A 582 -4.99 -25.88 5.50
C ALA A 582 -4.40 -24.57 4.92
N GLN A 583 -5.21 -23.53 4.79
CA GLN A 583 -4.79 -22.20 4.31
C GLN A 583 -4.59 -21.20 5.45
N SER A 584 -4.99 -21.57 6.67
CA SER A 584 -4.87 -20.71 7.84
C SER A 584 -3.47 -20.82 8.47
N TRP A 585 -2.94 -19.71 8.95
CA TRP A 585 -1.60 -19.65 9.56
C TRP A 585 -1.51 -18.49 10.57
N GLN A 586 -0.51 -18.56 11.45
CA GLN A 586 -0.17 -17.49 12.38
C GLN A 586 1.35 -17.32 12.45
N VAL A 587 1.81 -16.07 12.54
CA VAL A 587 3.23 -15.74 12.79
C VAL A 587 3.29 -14.77 13.96
N GLY A 588 3.98 -15.19 15.02
CA GLY A 588 4.33 -14.38 16.18
C GLY A 588 5.79 -13.93 16.10
N GLU A 589 6.08 -12.70 16.53
CA GLU A 589 7.44 -12.12 16.61
C GLU A 589 7.64 -11.40 17.93
N GLU A 590 8.39 -11.99 18.84
CA GLU A 590 8.85 -11.33 20.06
C GLU A 590 10.20 -10.66 19.80
N THR A 591 10.31 -9.35 20.09
CA THR A 591 11.58 -8.61 19.96
C THR A 591 11.96 -7.98 21.28
N SER A 592 13.24 -8.09 21.63
CA SER A 592 13.85 -7.37 22.76
C SER A 592 15.08 -6.61 22.28
N ALA A 593 15.13 -5.33 22.52
CA ALA A 593 16.22 -4.48 22.07
C ALA A 593 16.81 -3.64 23.21
N LEU A 594 18.11 -3.40 23.11
CA LEU A 594 18.87 -2.48 23.96
C LEU A 594 19.66 -1.54 23.07
N TYR A 595 19.72 -0.26 23.43
CA TYR A 595 20.55 0.68 22.69
C TYR A 595 21.28 1.65 23.61
N ILE A 596 22.37 2.21 23.07
CA ILE A 596 23.05 3.40 23.59
C ILE A 596 23.31 4.34 22.42
N GLU A 597 23.03 5.62 22.65
CA GLU A 597 23.17 6.70 21.68
C GLU A 597 23.80 7.91 22.34
N VAL A 598 24.65 8.60 21.60
CA VAL A 598 25.35 9.82 22.06
C VAL A 598 25.16 10.90 21.01
N ASP A 599 24.58 12.02 21.43
CA ASP A 599 24.52 13.25 20.66
C ASP A 599 25.55 14.21 21.24
N THR A 600 26.38 14.84 20.40
CA THR A 600 27.41 15.77 20.84
C THR A 600 27.71 16.83 19.79
N ASN A 601 28.19 17.97 20.25
CA ASN A 601 28.56 19.07 19.41
C ASN A 601 30.05 19.32 19.52
N TYR A 602 30.72 19.54 18.39
CA TYR A 602 32.15 19.84 18.30
C TYR A 602 32.34 21.13 17.50
N GLU A 603 33.19 22.02 17.98
CA GLU A 603 33.67 23.16 17.19
C GLU A 603 34.92 22.75 16.42
N ILE A 604 34.90 22.81 15.10
CA ILE A 604 36.03 22.46 14.23
C ILE A 604 36.28 23.64 13.29
N ALA A 605 37.39 24.40 13.52
CA ALA A 605 37.78 25.53 12.69
C ALA A 605 36.64 26.56 12.46
N ASP A 606 35.98 26.96 13.54
CA ASP A 606 34.82 27.89 13.56
C ASP A 606 33.53 27.35 12.90
N MET A 607 33.46 26.02 12.64
CA MET A 607 32.25 25.34 12.16
C MET A 607 31.69 24.44 13.28
N LEU A 608 30.38 24.37 13.37
CA LEU A 608 29.68 23.47 14.30
C LEU A 608 29.48 22.10 13.65
N LEU A 609 30.07 21.05 14.23
CA LEU A 609 29.79 19.66 13.89
C LEU A 609 28.84 19.06 14.94
N ARG A 610 27.63 18.78 14.54
CA ARG A 610 26.67 17.99 15.32
C ARG A 610 26.86 16.52 14.97
N ALA A 611 27.02 15.65 15.97
CA ALA A 611 27.31 14.23 15.80
C ALA A 611 26.32 13.39 16.62
N ASN A 612 25.76 12.36 16.00
CA ASN A 612 24.97 11.31 16.63
C ASN A 612 25.64 9.97 16.34
N TYR A 613 25.93 9.18 17.35
CA TYR A 613 26.48 7.84 17.17
C TYR A 613 26.00 6.91 18.26
N GLY A 614 25.73 5.67 17.89
CA GLY A 614 25.24 4.69 18.83
C GLY A 614 25.19 3.30 18.23
N VAL A 615 24.60 2.41 18.99
CA VAL A 615 24.42 1.03 18.61
C VAL A 615 23.15 0.47 19.23
N ARG A 616 22.44 -0.32 18.48
CA ARG A 616 21.25 -1.05 18.89
C ARG A 616 21.53 -2.55 18.74
N TYR A 617 21.27 -3.31 19.78
CA TYR A 617 21.26 -4.78 19.77
C TYR A 617 19.82 -5.27 19.87
N VAL A 618 19.44 -6.18 18.96
CA VAL A 618 18.09 -6.72 18.88
C VAL A 618 18.17 -8.24 18.90
N LYS A 619 17.35 -8.86 19.76
CA LYS A 619 17.03 -10.29 19.71
C LYS A 619 15.60 -10.43 19.20
N THR A 620 15.41 -11.30 18.21
CA THR A 620 14.07 -11.65 17.68
C THR A 620 13.86 -13.15 17.82
N THR A 621 12.68 -13.53 18.32
CA THR A 621 12.16 -14.90 18.32
C THR A 621 10.91 -14.90 17.45
N THR A 622 10.88 -15.71 16.39
CA THR A 622 9.71 -15.90 15.53
C THR A 622 9.08 -17.25 15.80
N GLN A 623 7.75 -17.30 15.87
CA GLN A 623 6.96 -18.51 15.97
C GLN A 623 5.98 -18.56 14.80
N ALA A 624 6.18 -19.50 13.88
CA ALA A 624 5.32 -19.71 12.73
C ALA A 624 4.46 -20.95 12.94
N GLU A 625 3.14 -20.77 12.87
CA GLU A 625 2.15 -21.82 13.07
C GLU A 625 1.31 -22.02 11.81
N GLY A 626 0.94 -23.26 11.53
CA GLY A 626 0.12 -23.61 10.37
C GLY A 626 -0.28 -25.08 10.41
N PHE A 627 -0.74 -25.59 9.27
CA PHE A 627 -1.16 -26.99 9.17
C PHE A 627 -0.35 -27.69 8.08
N ILE A 628 0.16 -28.88 8.38
CA ILE A 628 0.78 -29.78 7.41
C ILE A 628 -0.02 -31.08 7.43
N GLN A 629 -0.66 -31.44 6.31
CA GLN A 629 -1.51 -32.63 6.18
C GLN A 629 -2.64 -32.69 7.24
N GLY A 630 -3.20 -31.55 7.61
CA GLY A 630 -4.25 -31.44 8.61
C GLY A 630 -3.78 -31.48 10.06
N GLU A 631 -2.48 -31.68 10.31
CA GLU A 631 -1.90 -31.62 11.65
C GLU A 631 -1.31 -30.23 11.90
N ALA A 632 -1.62 -29.65 13.07
CA ALA A 632 -1.07 -28.36 13.46
C ALA A 632 0.44 -28.46 13.72
N VAL A 633 1.20 -27.52 13.19
CA VAL A 633 2.65 -27.39 13.38
C VAL A 633 3.00 -26.01 13.91
N ALA A 634 4.01 -25.96 14.78
CA ALA A 634 4.59 -24.70 15.26
C ALA A 634 6.12 -24.79 15.12
N ILE A 635 6.73 -23.80 14.49
CA ILE A 635 8.16 -23.74 14.24
C ILE A 635 8.70 -22.44 14.82
N GLU A 636 9.72 -22.55 15.66
CA GLU A 636 10.40 -21.42 16.30
C GLU A 636 11.76 -21.18 15.65
N ASN A 637 12.13 -19.91 15.43
CA ASN A 637 13.42 -19.48 14.93
C ASN A 637 13.90 -18.24 15.70
N ASP A 638 15.18 -18.24 16.11
CA ASP A 638 15.83 -17.16 16.87
C ASP A 638 16.97 -16.55 16.07
N TYR A 639 17.07 -15.22 16.05
CA TYR A 639 18.23 -14.51 15.52
C TYR A 639 18.53 -13.20 16.26
N ASN A 640 19.73 -12.66 16.03
CA ASN A 640 20.19 -11.42 16.67
C ASN A 640 20.82 -10.50 15.66
N ASN A 641 20.59 -9.19 15.81
CA ASN A 641 21.20 -8.16 14.97
C ASN A 641 21.89 -7.11 15.83
N PHE A 642 23.02 -6.59 15.31
CA PHE A 642 23.79 -5.53 15.92
C PHE A 642 23.87 -4.38 14.93
N LEU A 643 23.20 -3.28 15.22
CA LEU A 643 22.91 -2.18 14.28
C LEU A 643 23.63 -0.90 14.73
N PRO A 644 24.87 -0.65 14.30
CA PRO A 644 25.56 0.61 14.56
C PRO A 644 24.99 1.74 13.69
N ALA A 645 24.93 2.94 14.22
CA ALA A 645 24.53 4.16 13.52
C ALA A 645 25.46 5.31 13.86
N ILE A 646 25.93 6.01 12.84
CA ILE A 646 26.76 7.21 12.96
C ILE A 646 26.23 8.25 11.98
N ASN A 647 25.80 9.39 12.49
CA ASN A 647 25.33 10.51 11.71
C ASN A 647 26.08 11.77 12.09
N PHE A 648 26.49 12.55 11.09
CA PHE A 648 27.16 13.86 11.24
C PHE A 648 26.40 14.91 10.45
N ALA A 649 26.26 16.09 11.04
CA ALA A 649 25.80 17.29 10.36
C ALA A 649 26.80 18.43 10.67
N LEU A 650 27.54 18.85 9.65
CA LEU A 650 28.51 19.94 9.74
C LEU A 650 27.87 21.22 9.22
N ASP A 651 27.67 22.18 10.08
CA ASP A 651 27.29 23.55 9.72
C ASP A 651 28.53 24.25 9.16
N ALA A 652 28.84 24.03 7.88
CA ALA A 652 30.01 24.50 7.17
C ALA A 652 30.02 26.03 7.04
N THR A 653 28.85 26.65 6.96
CA THR A 653 28.61 28.10 7.10
C THR A 653 27.24 28.25 7.77
N ASP A 654 26.84 29.51 8.07
CA ASP A 654 25.52 29.80 8.62
C ASP A 654 24.39 29.27 7.70
N ASP A 655 24.65 29.10 6.40
CA ASP A 655 23.64 28.71 5.38
C ASP A 655 23.89 27.33 4.77
N VAL A 656 25.00 26.66 5.07
CA VAL A 656 25.36 25.37 4.41
C VAL A 656 25.57 24.28 5.45
N VAL A 657 24.78 23.22 5.31
CA VAL A 657 24.91 21.98 6.13
C VAL A 657 25.40 20.84 5.24
N VAL A 658 26.43 20.13 5.71
CA VAL A 658 26.93 18.89 5.08
C VAL A 658 26.62 17.72 6.01
N ARG A 659 25.90 16.71 5.51
CA ARG A 659 25.50 15.52 6.28
C ARG A 659 26.24 14.28 5.81
N LEU A 660 26.60 13.41 6.75
CA LEU A 660 27.13 12.07 6.48
C LEU A 660 26.48 11.08 7.43
N GLY A 661 25.80 10.08 6.88
CA GLY A 661 25.26 8.93 7.59
C GLY A 661 26.02 7.66 7.22
N LEU A 662 26.44 6.89 8.23
CA LEU A 662 27.03 5.55 8.10
C LEU A 662 26.28 4.64 9.06
N THR A 663 25.39 3.80 8.55
CA THR A 663 24.44 3.08 9.40
C THR A 663 24.23 1.66 8.92
N GLN A 664 23.90 0.77 9.85
CA GLN A 664 23.38 -0.55 9.52
C GLN A 664 21.89 -0.64 9.93
N SER A 665 21.09 -1.20 9.05
CA SER A 665 19.65 -1.40 9.25
C SER A 665 19.22 -2.83 8.88
N MET A 666 18.02 -3.22 9.28
CA MET A 666 17.47 -4.53 8.95
C MET A 666 15.99 -4.43 8.63
N THR A 667 15.49 -5.42 7.88
CA THR A 667 14.05 -5.67 7.68
C THR A 667 13.80 -7.16 7.74
N ARG A 668 12.71 -7.56 8.40
CA ARG A 668 12.33 -8.98 8.55
C ARG A 668 11.68 -9.51 7.27
N PRO A 669 11.74 -10.84 7.01
CA PRO A 669 11.06 -11.46 5.88
C PRO A 669 9.56 -11.18 5.87
N SER A 670 8.92 -11.21 4.70
CA SER A 670 7.45 -11.09 4.62
C SER A 670 6.78 -12.25 5.36
N LEU A 671 5.63 -11.97 5.99
CA LEU A 671 4.97 -12.91 6.90
C LEU A 671 4.51 -14.19 6.20
N ASN A 672 3.96 -14.07 4.98
CA ASN A 672 3.55 -15.22 4.18
C ASN A 672 4.71 -16.12 3.77
N SER A 673 5.94 -15.58 3.66
CA SER A 673 7.14 -16.36 3.38
C SER A 673 7.55 -17.26 4.55
N LEU A 674 7.13 -16.92 5.78
CA LEU A 674 7.40 -17.68 6.99
C LEU A 674 6.34 -18.78 7.25
N ASN A 675 5.22 -18.80 6.52
CA ASN A 675 4.14 -19.76 6.73
C ASN A 675 4.63 -21.21 6.57
N PRO A 676 4.57 -22.07 7.62
CA PRO A 676 4.99 -23.45 7.54
C PRO A 676 3.93 -24.38 6.97
N GLY A 677 2.76 -23.85 6.58
CA GLY A 677 1.57 -24.60 6.22
C GLY A 677 1.70 -25.50 4.99
N ASN A 678 0.58 -26.12 4.58
CA ASN A 678 0.56 -27.03 3.46
C ASN A 678 1.11 -26.38 2.18
N PRO A 679 1.83 -27.18 1.37
CA PRO A 679 2.25 -26.74 0.03
C PRO A 679 1.04 -26.29 -0.78
N SER A 680 1.18 -25.18 -1.49
CA SER A 680 0.24 -24.78 -2.53
C SER A 680 0.58 -25.51 -3.83
N PHE A 681 -0.35 -26.31 -4.32
CA PHE A 681 -0.18 -27.06 -5.57
C PHE A 681 -0.84 -26.36 -6.76
N ASP A 682 -0.10 -26.21 -7.83
CA ASP A 682 -0.64 -25.97 -9.16
C ASP A 682 -0.54 -27.28 -9.97
N TYR A 683 -1.63 -28.03 -9.97
CA TYR A 683 -1.66 -29.35 -10.60
C TYR A 683 -1.60 -29.32 -12.12
N ILE A 684 -1.96 -28.20 -12.73
CA ILE A 684 -1.96 -28.02 -14.18
C ILE A 684 -0.54 -27.74 -14.68
N ASN A 685 0.15 -26.82 -14.00
CA ASN A 685 1.53 -26.46 -14.36
C ASN A 685 2.57 -27.35 -13.68
N GLY A 686 2.19 -28.24 -12.77
CA GLY A 686 3.09 -29.12 -12.05
C GLY A 686 4.05 -28.38 -11.12
N SER A 687 3.53 -27.42 -10.35
CA SER A 687 4.36 -26.67 -9.40
C SER A 687 3.84 -26.77 -7.97
N VAL A 688 4.74 -26.62 -7.00
CA VAL A 688 4.48 -26.64 -5.56
C VAL A 688 5.21 -25.49 -4.90
N SER A 689 4.49 -24.65 -4.18
CA SER A 689 5.06 -23.56 -3.39
C SER A 689 4.94 -23.83 -1.90
N VAL A 690 6.04 -23.62 -1.16
CA VAL A 690 6.11 -23.74 0.31
C VAL A 690 6.75 -22.50 0.91
N GLY A 691 6.40 -22.15 2.15
CA GLY A 691 7.11 -21.13 2.91
C GLY A 691 8.37 -21.66 3.60
N ASN A 692 9.11 -20.76 4.26
CA ASN A 692 10.34 -21.09 4.99
C ASN A 692 10.44 -20.32 6.31
N PRO A 693 10.09 -20.91 7.46
CA PRO A 693 10.18 -20.26 8.76
C PRO A 693 11.60 -19.92 9.22
N PHE A 694 12.63 -20.46 8.55
CA PHE A 694 14.05 -20.29 8.89
C PHE A 694 14.76 -19.18 8.10
N LEU A 695 14.01 -18.28 7.50
CA LEU A 695 14.58 -17.13 6.79
C LEU A 695 15.26 -16.16 7.76
N ASP A 696 16.47 -15.76 7.41
CA ASP A 696 17.17 -14.66 8.08
C ASP A 696 16.62 -13.30 7.61
N PRO A 697 16.69 -12.24 8.43
CA PRO A 697 16.32 -10.91 8.02
C PRO A 697 17.27 -10.36 6.94
N PHE A 698 16.76 -9.48 6.09
CA PHE A 698 17.60 -8.61 5.28
C PHE A 698 18.40 -7.69 6.20
N THR A 699 19.68 -7.50 5.92
CA THR A 699 20.53 -6.50 6.58
C THR A 699 21.14 -5.57 5.55
N SER A 700 21.37 -4.32 5.88
CA SER A 700 21.88 -3.33 4.93
C SER A 700 22.91 -2.43 5.56
N ASP A 701 24.07 -2.30 4.92
CA ASP A 701 25.07 -1.28 5.18
C ASP A 701 24.74 -0.04 4.34
N ASN A 702 24.52 1.11 4.99
CA ASN A 702 24.05 2.31 4.33
C ASN A 702 25.06 3.45 4.45
N VAL A 703 25.19 4.20 3.34
CA VAL A 703 25.98 5.45 3.27
C VAL A 703 25.12 6.54 2.67
N ASP A 704 24.93 7.63 3.40
CA ASP A 704 24.22 8.81 2.97
C ASP A 704 25.17 10.03 3.03
N LEU A 705 25.31 10.78 1.95
CA LEU A 705 26.08 12.02 1.88
C LEU A 705 25.23 13.13 1.28
N GLY A 706 24.94 14.15 2.07
CA GLY A 706 24.09 15.27 1.67
C GLY A 706 24.79 16.63 1.80
N VAL A 707 24.42 17.57 0.92
CA VAL A 707 24.77 18.97 1.04
C VAL A 707 23.50 19.79 0.89
N GLU A 708 23.24 20.66 1.83
CA GLU A 708 22.05 21.51 1.91
C GLU A 708 22.51 22.98 1.98
N TRP A 709 21.97 23.81 1.08
CA TRP A 709 22.23 25.24 1.06
C TRP A 709 20.94 26.03 1.26
N TYR A 710 20.80 26.58 2.45
CA TYR A 710 19.68 27.43 2.89
C TYR A 710 20.01 28.88 2.55
N PHE A 711 19.86 29.26 1.30
CA PHE A 711 20.33 30.55 0.76
C PHE A 711 19.37 31.73 1.01
N ASP A 712 18.18 31.47 1.56
CA ASP A 712 17.21 32.44 2.06
C ASP A 712 16.35 31.77 3.14
N ASP A 713 15.55 32.50 3.90
CA ASP A 713 14.78 32.03 5.07
C ASP A 713 13.88 30.82 4.77
N GLU A 714 13.32 30.73 3.55
CA GLU A 714 12.43 29.68 3.11
C GLU A 714 12.93 28.95 1.86
N ALA A 715 14.21 29.12 1.51
CA ALA A 715 14.79 28.61 0.29
C ALA A 715 15.86 27.55 0.57
N LEU A 716 15.80 26.48 -0.22
CA LEU A 716 16.71 25.34 -0.12
C LEU A 716 17.15 24.85 -1.50
N ILE A 717 18.44 24.61 -1.65
CA ILE A 717 18.98 23.69 -2.65
C ILE A 717 19.66 22.57 -1.89
N ALA A 718 19.29 21.31 -2.16
CA ALA A 718 19.93 20.17 -1.56
C ALA A 718 20.26 19.09 -2.58
N ALA A 719 21.34 18.37 -2.32
CA ALA A 719 21.72 17.17 -3.06
C ALA A 719 22.16 16.10 -2.08
N THR A 720 21.60 14.91 -2.21
CA THR A 720 21.94 13.74 -1.38
C THR A 720 22.34 12.58 -2.28
N LEU A 721 23.48 11.95 -2.00
CA LEU A 721 23.89 10.67 -2.56
C LEU A 721 23.59 9.59 -1.53
N PHE A 722 23.08 8.46 -1.96
CA PHE A 722 22.84 7.32 -1.08
C PHE A 722 23.34 6.01 -1.71
N TYR A 723 23.79 5.12 -0.85
CA TYR A 723 24.23 3.77 -1.21
C TYR A 723 23.77 2.80 -0.12
N LYS A 724 23.21 1.67 -0.54
CA LYS A 724 22.77 0.58 0.32
C LYS A 724 23.32 -0.74 -0.23
N ASP A 725 24.00 -1.49 0.62
CA ASP A 725 24.44 -2.86 0.34
C ASP A 725 23.61 -3.80 1.21
N ILE A 726 22.73 -4.57 0.56
CA ILE A 726 21.71 -5.38 1.24
C ILE A 726 22.10 -6.84 1.12
N ASP A 727 22.41 -7.44 2.26
CA ASP A 727 22.71 -8.86 2.39
C ASP A 727 21.45 -9.69 2.65
N ASN A 728 21.52 -10.99 2.44
CA ASN A 728 20.46 -11.96 2.69
C ASN A 728 19.20 -11.72 1.85
N TRP A 729 19.34 -11.23 0.62
CA TRP A 729 18.18 -11.02 -0.24
C TRP A 729 17.43 -12.32 -0.47
N ILE A 730 16.11 -12.29 -0.22
CA ILE A 730 15.25 -13.46 -0.34
C ILE A 730 14.81 -13.61 -1.80
N VAL A 731 15.09 -14.75 -2.37
CA VAL A 731 14.63 -15.16 -3.71
C VAL A 731 13.85 -16.47 -3.61
N ARG A 732 13.01 -16.74 -4.60
CA ARG A 732 12.40 -18.06 -4.73
C ARG A 732 13.37 -18.98 -5.48
N ALA A 733 13.79 -20.06 -4.82
CA ALA A 733 14.54 -21.12 -5.46
C ALA A 733 13.60 -22.25 -5.86
N SER A 734 13.78 -22.77 -7.07
CA SER A 734 12.98 -23.86 -7.62
C SER A 734 13.86 -25.09 -7.89
N GLU A 735 13.31 -26.26 -7.61
CA GLU A 735 13.91 -27.56 -7.90
C GLU A 735 12.87 -28.53 -8.44
N GLU A 736 13.15 -29.15 -9.59
CA GLU A 736 12.29 -30.25 -10.10
C GLU A 736 12.53 -31.52 -9.30
N ARG A 737 11.48 -32.02 -8.63
CA ARG A 737 11.51 -33.29 -7.91
C ARG A 737 10.12 -33.92 -7.83
N MET A 738 10.08 -35.24 -7.56
CA MET A 738 8.84 -35.94 -7.28
C MET A 738 8.19 -35.36 -6.02
N VAL A 739 6.88 -35.23 -6.04
CA VAL A 739 6.11 -34.87 -4.84
C VAL A 739 6.27 -35.98 -3.79
N ASP A 740 6.52 -35.60 -2.54
CA ASP A 740 6.65 -36.56 -1.46
C ASP A 740 5.35 -37.36 -1.29
N SER A 741 5.48 -38.66 -1.13
CA SER A 741 4.34 -39.56 -0.93
C SER A 741 3.51 -39.23 0.32
N ALA A 742 4.09 -38.52 1.27
CA ALA A 742 3.37 -38.02 2.44
C ALA A 742 2.22 -37.06 2.07
N TYR A 743 2.27 -36.40 0.93
CA TYR A 743 1.20 -35.48 0.48
C TYR A 743 0.11 -36.16 -0.37
N TYR A 744 0.21 -37.44 -0.68
CA TYR A 744 -0.73 -38.09 -1.59
C TYR A 744 -2.17 -38.14 -1.04
N ASP A 745 -2.34 -38.36 0.27
CA ASP A 745 -3.65 -38.34 0.92
C ASP A 745 -4.25 -36.91 0.92
N PHE A 746 -3.43 -35.87 1.05
CA PHE A 746 -3.86 -34.49 0.92
C PHE A 746 -4.31 -34.17 -0.52
N ILE A 747 -3.50 -34.58 -1.51
CA ILE A 747 -3.80 -34.36 -2.94
C ILE A 747 -5.10 -35.07 -3.35
N ASP A 748 -5.32 -36.31 -2.88
CA ASP A 748 -6.55 -37.08 -3.23
C ASP A 748 -7.84 -36.45 -2.66
N ASN A 749 -7.70 -35.58 -1.62
CA ASN A 749 -8.81 -34.87 -1.00
C ASN A 749 -8.85 -33.38 -1.39
N ASP A 750 -7.89 -32.89 -2.18
CA ASP A 750 -7.88 -31.51 -2.64
C ASP A 750 -8.90 -31.33 -3.77
N ALA A 751 -9.89 -30.47 -3.56
CA ALA A 751 -10.91 -30.14 -4.55
C ALA A 751 -10.37 -29.50 -5.83
N GLN A 752 -9.10 -29.05 -5.83
CA GLN A 752 -8.44 -28.49 -7.02
C GLN A 752 -7.77 -29.59 -7.89
N TYR A 753 -7.60 -30.79 -7.35
CA TYR A 753 -7.00 -31.90 -8.08
C TYR A 753 -8.04 -32.62 -8.95
N ASP A 754 -7.99 -32.38 -10.25
CA ASP A 754 -8.77 -33.10 -11.24
C ASP A 754 -7.84 -34.03 -12.03
N PRO A 755 -7.90 -35.36 -11.84
CA PRO A 755 -7.03 -36.31 -12.51
C PRO A 755 -7.20 -36.38 -14.02
N GLU A 756 -8.25 -35.75 -14.61
CA GLU A 756 -8.45 -35.73 -16.05
C GLU A 756 -7.64 -34.64 -16.75
N ILE A 757 -7.33 -33.54 -16.01
CA ILE A 757 -6.62 -32.37 -16.54
C ILE A 757 -5.29 -32.06 -15.83
N ALA A 758 -5.08 -32.59 -14.62
CA ALA A 758 -3.90 -32.36 -13.81
C ALA A 758 -2.72 -33.25 -14.25
N LEU A 759 -1.49 -32.72 -14.12
CA LEU A 759 -0.31 -33.54 -14.16
C LEU A 759 -0.30 -34.46 -12.92
N ASN A 760 -0.11 -35.78 -13.14
CA ASN A 760 -0.15 -36.73 -12.04
C ASN A 760 1.11 -36.58 -11.16
N PRO A 761 1.01 -36.07 -9.91
CA PRO A 761 2.15 -35.81 -9.04
C PRO A 761 2.90 -37.09 -8.60
N ARG A 762 2.31 -38.28 -8.86
CA ARG A 762 2.95 -39.59 -8.59
C ARG A 762 3.81 -40.07 -9.75
N GLU A 763 3.65 -39.49 -10.93
CA GLU A 763 4.29 -39.92 -12.17
C GLU A 763 5.24 -38.88 -12.77
N VAL A 764 4.99 -37.60 -12.49
CA VAL A 764 5.72 -36.47 -13.02
C VAL A 764 6.40 -35.69 -11.90
N ALA A 765 7.62 -35.20 -12.13
CA ALA A 765 8.27 -34.28 -11.22
C ALA A 765 7.59 -32.92 -11.28
N TYR A 766 7.41 -32.31 -10.13
CA TYR A 766 6.87 -30.95 -9.96
C TYR A 766 8.00 -29.97 -9.67
N GLU A 767 7.85 -28.75 -10.09
CA GLU A 767 8.74 -27.65 -9.72
C GLU A 767 8.42 -27.21 -8.29
N HIS A 768 9.26 -27.56 -7.34
CA HIS A 768 9.14 -27.15 -5.94
C HIS A 768 9.83 -25.82 -5.73
N SER A 769 9.09 -24.80 -5.35
CA SER A 769 9.61 -23.47 -5.06
C SER A 769 9.50 -23.10 -3.59
N SER A 770 10.54 -22.49 -3.04
CA SER A 770 10.61 -22.03 -1.64
C SER A 770 11.43 -20.75 -1.55
N PRO A 771 11.07 -19.79 -0.66
CA PRO A 771 11.91 -18.62 -0.42
C PRO A 771 13.19 -19.04 0.33
N ILE A 772 14.33 -18.50 -0.09
CA ILE A 772 15.63 -18.70 0.54
C ILE A 772 16.43 -17.39 0.58
N ASN A 773 17.32 -17.24 1.55
CA ASN A 773 18.34 -16.18 1.55
C ASN A 773 19.48 -16.61 0.61
N ALA A 774 19.66 -15.98 -0.52
CA ALA A 774 20.58 -16.47 -1.54
C ALA A 774 21.43 -15.43 -2.26
N GLU A 775 21.07 -14.16 -2.21
CA GLU A 775 21.72 -13.12 -3.00
C GLU A 775 21.97 -11.86 -2.17
N ASP A 776 22.86 -11.02 -2.66
CA ASP A 776 23.06 -9.65 -2.16
C ASP A 776 22.57 -8.69 -3.23
N ARG A 777 22.09 -7.51 -2.82
CA ARG A 777 21.60 -6.46 -3.72
C ARG A 777 22.20 -5.12 -3.35
N THR A 778 22.56 -4.34 -4.35
CA THR A 778 23.01 -2.96 -4.11
C THR A 778 22.03 -1.97 -4.71
N ILE A 779 21.80 -0.91 -3.97
CA ILE A 779 21.00 0.23 -4.40
C ILE A 779 21.84 1.49 -4.26
N SER A 780 21.89 2.30 -5.28
CA SER A 780 22.58 3.59 -5.24
C SER A 780 21.75 4.65 -5.95
N GLY A 781 21.94 5.89 -5.59
CA GLY A 781 21.21 6.96 -6.25
C GLY A 781 21.51 8.33 -5.71
N TYR A 782 20.74 9.29 -6.22
CA TYR A 782 20.82 10.66 -5.74
C TYR A 782 19.45 11.34 -5.73
N GLU A 783 19.29 12.24 -4.79
CA GLU A 783 18.13 13.10 -4.61
C GLU A 783 18.55 14.55 -4.75
N LEU A 784 17.76 15.34 -5.51
CA LEU A 784 17.93 16.78 -5.66
C LEU A 784 16.66 17.49 -5.20
N ILE A 785 16.82 18.54 -4.42
CA ILE A 785 15.71 19.37 -3.92
C ILE A 785 15.97 20.83 -4.31
N TYR A 786 14.93 21.48 -4.78
CA TYR A 786 14.89 22.92 -4.97
C TYR A 786 13.59 23.48 -4.43
N GLN A 787 13.70 24.38 -3.47
CA GLN A 787 12.58 25.14 -2.91
C GLN A 787 12.94 26.61 -2.88
N GLN A 788 12.07 27.47 -3.43
CA GLN A 788 12.29 28.91 -3.40
C GLN A 788 10.98 29.69 -3.51
N PRO A 789 10.61 30.52 -2.53
CA PRO A 789 9.66 31.60 -2.71
C PRO A 789 10.30 32.71 -3.56
N LEU A 790 9.53 33.28 -4.47
CA LEU A 790 10.03 34.28 -5.44
C LEU A 790 9.91 35.73 -4.90
N THR A 791 10.11 35.92 -3.59
CA THR A 791 9.98 37.19 -2.87
C THR A 791 10.88 38.30 -3.42
N PHE A 792 11.96 37.95 -4.12
CA PHE A 792 12.87 38.88 -4.77
C PHE A 792 12.30 39.46 -6.09
N LEU A 793 11.19 38.94 -6.61
CA LEU A 793 10.49 39.46 -7.79
C LEU A 793 9.41 40.45 -7.39
N PRO A 794 9.15 41.53 -8.17
CA PRO A 794 8.16 42.52 -7.80
C PRO A 794 6.72 42.13 -8.17
N GLY A 795 5.75 42.64 -7.41
CA GLY A 795 4.33 42.64 -7.73
C GLY A 795 3.73 41.25 -7.62
N PHE A 796 3.00 40.79 -8.62
CA PHE A 796 2.35 39.47 -8.60
C PHE A 796 3.30 38.32 -8.27
N PHE A 797 4.51 38.35 -8.78
CA PHE A 797 5.49 37.27 -8.65
C PHE A 797 6.08 37.14 -7.26
N GLU A 798 6.03 38.16 -6.39
CA GLU A 798 6.56 38.10 -5.02
C GLU A 798 5.83 37.07 -4.12
N ASN A 799 4.58 36.77 -4.46
CA ASN A 799 3.75 35.78 -3.76
C ASN A 799 3.79 34.37 -4.38
N MET A 800 4.60 34.17 -5.40
CA MET A 800 4.82 32.85 -6.01
C MET A 800 5.97 32.12 -5.34
N GLY A 801 5.94 30.80 -5.50
CA GLY A 801 7.08 29.96 -5.16
C GLY A 801 7.09 28.66 -5.95
N ILE A 802 8.23 28.00 -5.89
CA ILE A 802 8.52 26.74 -6.58
C ILE A 802 9.05 25.74 -5.57
N VAL A 803 8.54 24.52 -5.62
CA VAL A 803 9.09 23.36 -4.93
C VAL A 803 9.29 22.27 -5.97
N SER A 804 10.48 21.67 -6.01
CA SER A 804 10.79 20.60 -6.94
C SER A 804 11.73 19.60 -6.29
N ASN A 805 11.53 18.35 -6.57
CA ASN A 805 12.49 17.31 -6.25
C ASN A 805 12.65 16.35 -7.43
N TYR A 806 13.81 15.75 -7.49
CA TYR A 806 14.19 14.76 -8.47
C TYR A 806 14.98 13.66 -7.78
N THR A 807 14.60 12.41 -8.04
CA THR A 807 15.28 11.23 -7.51
C THR A 807 15.66 10.31 -8.65
N HIS A 808 16.90 9.82 -8.63
CA HIS A 808 17.37 8.77 -9.52
C HIS A 808 17.90 7.61 -8.66
N VAL A 809 17.43 6.41 -8.96
CA VAL A 809 17.79 5.17 -8.27
C VAL A 809 18.34 4.18 -9.28
N ASN A 810 19.45 3.57 -8.96
CA ASN A 810 20.06 2.52 -9.75
C ASN A 810 20.18 1.25 -8.90
N ALA A 811 19.52 0.19 -9.33
CA ALA A 811 19.61 -1.14 -8.75
C ALA A 811 19.19 -2.18 -9.77
N ASP A 812 19.66 -3.42 -9.61
CA ASP A 812 19.33 -4.52 -10.49
C ASP A 812 18.20 -5.38 -9.88
N ASN A 813 17.15 -5.66 -10.66
CA ASN A 813 16.10 -6.63 -10.34
C ASN A 813 15.38 -6.35 -8.99
N ILE A 814 14.97 -5.10 -8.75
CA ILE A 814 14.13 -4.74 -7.61
C ILE A 814 12.71 -4.42 -8.11
N GLU A 815 11.75 -5.19 -7.62
CA GLU A 815 10.34 -5.03 -7.96
C GLU A 815 9.76 -3.73 -7.38
N GLY A 816 8.90 -3.07 -8.17
CA GLY A 816 8.27 -1.81 -7.82
C GLY A 816 9.15 -0.57 -7.96
N MET A 817 10.44 -0.73 -8.32
CA MET A 817 11.38 0.38 -8.46
C MET A 817 11.26 1.08 -9.81
N SER A 818 11.07 2.40 -9.76
CA SER A 818 11.28 3.29 -10.92
C SER A 818 12.68 3.89 -10.88
N GLU A 819 13.37 3.91 -12.01
CA GLU A 819 14.72 4.50 -12.12
C GLU A 819 14.70 5.99 -11.79
N THR A 820 13.66 6.69 -12.24
CA THR A 820 13.53 8.14 -12.04
C THR A 820 12.16 8.50 -11.49
N SER A 821 12.14 9.45 -10.56
CA SER A 821 10.91 10.11 -10.12
C SER A 821 11.15 11.61 -9.93
N TYR A 822 10.14 12.43 -10.22
CA TYR A 822 10.19 13.84 -9.93
C TYR A 822 8.83 14.41 -9.53
N ASN A 823 8.90 15.44 -8.67
CA ASN A 823 7.75 16.25 -8.28
C ASN A 823 8.08 17.71 -8.56
N PHE A 824 7.10 18.43 -9.09
CA PHE A 824 7.21 19.84 -9.38
C PHE A 824 5.93 20.56 -8.99
N THR A 825 6.06 21.54 -8.11
CA THR A 825 4.94 22.34 -7.61
C THR A 825 5.23 23.81 -7.81
N VAL A 826 4.28 24.52 -8.39
CA VAL A 826 4.23 26.00 -8.42
C VAL A 826 3.04 26.43 -7.58
N TYR A 827 3.27 27.36 -6.70
CA TYR A 827 2.22 27.96 -5.89
C TYR A 827 2.21 29.48 -5.97
N TYR A 828 1.05 30.05 -5.70
CA TYR A 828 0.81 31.47 -5.46
C TYR A 828 0.04 31.59 -4.16
N GLU A 829 0.52 32.38 -3.20
CA GLU A 829 -0.10 32.49 -1.88
C GLU A 829 -0.06 33.92 -1.35
N THR A 830 -1.20 34.39 -0.90
CA THR A 830 -1.41 35.64 -0.14
C THR A 830 -2.18 35.30 1.14
N ASP A 831 -2.29 36.23 2.05
CA ASP A 831 -3.11 36.08 3.28
C ASP A 831 -4.59 35.82 2.97
N VAL A 832 -5.08 36.19 1.80
CA VAL A 832 -6.50 36.09 1.43
C VAL A 832 -6.81 34.91 0.53
N TYR A 833 -5.94 34.58 -0.42
CA TYR A 833 -6.17 33.46 -1.33
C TYR A 833 -4.85 32.86 -1.83
N GLY A 834 -4.92 31.60 -2.18
CA GLY A 834 -3.80 30.89 -2.79
C GLY A 834 -4.26 29.86 -3.80
N ALA A 835 -3.32 29.45 -4.66
CA ALA A 835 -3.51 28.39 -5.63
C ALA A 835 -2.20 27.64 -5.87
N ARG A 836 -2.30 26.34 -6.16
CA ARG A 836 -1.18 25.46 -6.37
C ARG A 836 -1.44 24.48 -7.51
N VAL A 837 -0.44 24.22 -8.35
CA VAL A 837 -0.42 23.14 -9.32
C VAL A 837 0.77 22.23 -8.98
N SER A 838 0.53 20.96 -8.86
CA SER A 838 1.55 19.94 -8.62
C SER A 838 1.57 18.92 -9.75
N VAL A 839 2.76 18.53 -10.18
CA VAL A 839 2.99 17.48 -11.18
C VAL A 839 3.88 16.42 -10.54
N ASN A 840 3.40 15.19 -10.52
CA ASN A 840 4.15 14.04 -10.02
C ASN A 840 4.35 13.07 -11.18
N LYS A 841 5.57 12.59 -11.35
CA LYS A 841 5.89 11.56 -12.35
C LYS A 841 6.92 10.59 -11.83
N ARG A 842 6.76 9.33 -12.23
CA ARG A 842 7.77 8.28 -12.08
C ARG A 842 7.94 7.54 -13.42
N ASP A 843 9.10 6.91 -13.62
CA ASP A 843 9.33 6.04 -14.77
C ASP A 843 8.57 4.71 -14.65
N ASP A 844 8.44 3.99 -15.76
CA ASP A 844 7.92 2.63 -15.79
C ASP A 844 8.69 1.74 -14.80
N TYR A 845 8.01 0.78 -14.22
CA TYR A 845 8.64 -0.15 -13.28
C TYR A 845 8.13 -1.57 -13.44
N ILE A 846 9.02 -2.52 -13.12
CA ILE A 846 8.69 -3.94 -13.14
C ILE A 846 8.09 -4.33 -11.80
N THR A 847 6.93 -4.95 -11.84
CA THR A 847 6.20 -5.44 -10.65
C THR A 847 6.52 -6.90 -10.35
N ASP A 848 6.95 -7.68 -11.36
CA ASP A 848 7.32 -9.06 -11.22
C ASP A 848 8.33 -9.44 -12.32
N PHE A 849 9.52 -9.91 -11.93
CA PHE A 849 10.57 -10.38 -12.82
C PHE A 849 10.42 -11.87 -13.22
N THR A 850 9.44 -12.56 -12.65
CA THR A 850 9.12 -13.95 -12.96
C THR A 850 7.80 -14.06 -13.71
N GLY A 851 7.73 -13.46 -14.88
CA GLY A 851 6.53 -13.44 -15.71
C GLY A 851 5.93 -14.83 -15.93
N SER A 852 4.59 -14.92 -16.00
CA SER A 852 3.88 -16.18 -16.22
C SER A 852 3.55 -16.37 -17.71
N ASN A 853 3.23 -17.61 -18.10
CA ASN A 853 2.82 -17.98 -19.47
C ASN A 853 3.85 -17.61 -20.54
N GLY A 854 5.14 -17.76 -20.20
CA GLY A 854 6.28 -17.50 -21.10
C GLY A 854 6.65 -16.02 -21.20
N ASN A 855 6.01 -15.12 -20.47
CA ASN A 855 6.46 -13.73 -20.34
C ASN A 855 7.67 -13.66 -19.42
N VAL A 856 8.59 -12.74 -19.70
CA VAL A 856 9.81 -12.55 -18.90
C VAL A 856 9.50 -11.71 -17.66
N ALA A 857 8.69 -10.64 -17.80
CA ALA A 857 8.35 -9.77 -16.70
C ALA A 857 6.99 -9.11 -16.88
N HIS A 858 6.43 -8.61 -15.77
CA HIS A 858 5.28 -7.73 -15.72
C HIS A 858 5.68 -6.37 -15.17
N GLY A 859 4.98 -5.32 -15.57
CA GLY A 859 5.26 -3.97 -15.09
C GLY A 859 4.08 -3.02 -15.23
N THR A 860 4.28 -1.83 -14.71
CA THR A 860 3.33 -0.72 -14.78
C THR A 860 4.00 0.48 -15.43
N THR A 861 3.29 1.13 -16.36
CA THR A 861 3.72 2.40 -16.94
C THR A 861 3.67 3.47 -15.87
N GLY A 862 4.73 4.24 -15.73
CA GLY A 862 4.82 5.29 -14.72
C GLY A 862 3.86 6.43 -14.99
N PRO A 863 2.89 6.71 -14.10
CA PRO A 863 1.89 7.75 -14.32
C PRO A 863 2.49 9.16 -14.24
N THR A 864 1.83 10.10 -14.96
CA THR A 864 2.08 11.54 -14.84
C THR A 864 0.84 12.20 -14.26
N GLN A 865 0.78 12.38 -12.96
CA GLN A 865 -0.36 12.97 -12.29
C GLN A 865 -0.23 14.48 -12.16
N VAL A 866 -1.30 15.20 -12.47
CA VAL A 866 -1.39 16.65 -12.31
C VAL A 866 -2.55 16.98 -11.37
N ASP A 867 -2.25 17.71 -10.29
CA ASP A 867 -3.22 18.10 -9.29
C ASP A 867 -3.28 19.62 -9.17
N PHE A 868 -4.46 20.15 -8.84
CA PHE A 868 -4.69 21.56 -8.58
C PHE A 868 -5.36 21.74 -7.23
N SER A 869 -4.92 22.72 -6.44
CA SER A 869 -5.62 23.14 -5.23
C SER A 869 -5.64 24.65 -5.08
N SER A 870 -6.69 25.17 -4.45
CA SER A 870 -6.82 26.61 -4.15
C SER A 870 -7.61 26.81 -2.87
N PHE A 871 -7.39 27.97 -2.24
CA PHE A 871 -8.15 28.39 -1.08
C PHE A 871 -8.48 29.88 -1.13
N TYR A 872 -9.53 30.26 -0.39
CA TYR A 872 -9.93 31.63 -0.18
C TYR A 872 -10.34 31.85 1.28
N ASN A 873 -9.60 32.68 2.00
CA ASN A 873 -9.91 33.09 3.37
C ASN A 873 -11.01 34.14 3.36
N PHE A 874 -12.25 33.69 3.63
CA PHE A 874 -13.42 34.57 3.69
C PHE A 874 -13.40 35.47 4.93
N SER A 875 -12.88 34.94 6.05
CA SER A 875 -12.53 35.65 7.30
C SER A 875 -11.32 34.95 7.92
N ASP A 876 -10.84 35.47 9.06
CA ASP A 876 -9.73 34.87 9.79
C ASP A 876 -10.08 33.44 10.27
N GLU A 877 -11.38 33.15 10.46
CA GLU A 877 -11.85 31.84 10.93
C GLU A 877 -12.38 30.93 9.80
N LEU A 878 -12.82 31.48 8.65
CA LEU A 878 -13.49 30.72 7.59
C LEU A 878 -12.69 30.72 6.29
N THR A 879 -12.26 29.53 5.87
CA THR A 879 -11.56 29.28 4.60
C THR A 879 -12.43 28.41 3.68
N LEU A 880 -12.55 28.78 2.43
CA LEU A 880 -13.13 27.96 1.36
C LEU A 880 -12.01 27.29 0.57
N THR A 881 -12.18 26.00 0.20
CA THR A 881 -11.19 25.24 -0.57
C THR A 881 -11.82 24.67 -1.84
N PHE A 882 -11.01 24.60 -2.89
CA PHE A 882 -11.35 23.90 -4.13
C PHE A 882 -10.12 23.13 -4.63
N GLU A 883 -10.30 21.84 -4.88
CA GLU A 883 -9.22 20.91 -5.25
C GLU A 883 -9.64 20.06 -6.45
N VAL A 884 -8.68 19.72 -7.31
CA VAL A 884 -8.86 18.79 -8.43
C VAL A 884 -7.70 17.81 -8.41
N ILE A 885 -8.02 16.52 -8.29
CA ILE A 885 -7.04 15.42 -8.37
C ILE A 885 -7.17 14.78 -9.74
N ASN A 886 -6.02 14.37 -10.29
CA ASN A 886 -5.94 13.79 -11.62
C ASN A 886 -6.56 14.68 -12.71
N LEU A 887 -6.16 15.95 -12.74
CA LEU A 887 -6.69 16.98 -13.66
C LEU A 887 -6.61 16.56 -15.14
N THR A 888 -5.61 15.77 -15.51
CA THR A 888 -5.34 15.31 -16.87
C THR A 888 -6.07 14.03 -17.26
N ASP A 889 -6.77 13.39 -16.28
CA ASP A 889 -7.40 12.08 -16.47
C ASP A 889 -6.39 11.01 -16.92
N GLU A 890 -5.31 10.87 -16.14
CA GLU A 890 -4.24 9.91 -16.41
C GLU A 890 -4.76 8.48 -16.34
N TYR A 891 -4.37 7.68 -17.31
CA TYR A 891 -4.71 6.27 -17.40
C TYR A 891 -3.66 5.41 -16.72
N GLU A 892 -4.08 4.39 -16.01
CA GLU A 892 -3.21 3.33 -15.54
C GLU A 892 -3.02 2.28 -16.64
N ARG A 893 -1.76 1.91 -16.89
CA ARG A 893 -1.42 0.91 -17.90
C ARG A 893 -0.45 -0.11 -17.33
N LEU A 894 -0.92 -1.36 -17.23
CA LEU A 894 -0.08 -2.50 -16.93
C LEU A 894 0.40 -3.15 -18.23
N PHE A 895 1.62 -3.71 -18.20
CA PHE A 895 2.19 -4.36 -19.36
C PHE A 895 2.94 -5.64 -19.01
N THR A 896 3.15 -6.49 -20.01
CA THR A 896 4.08 -7.62 -19.95
C THR A 896 5.12 -7.53 -21.07
N THR A 897 6.29 -8.12 -20.84
CA THR A 897 7.41 -7.97 -21.76
C THR A 897 7.52 -9.06 -22.80
N GLY A 898 6.60 -10.04 -22.81
CA GLY A 898 6.67 -11.16 -23.75
C GLY A 898 7.99 -11.90 -23.63
N ASP A 899 8.75 -11.92 -24.72
CA ASP A 899 10.10 -12.50 -24.77
C ASP A 899 11.21 -11.59 -24.18
N GLY A 900 10.83 -10.52 -23.49
CA GLY A 900 11.75 -9.51 -22.95
C GLY A 900 12.00 -8.32 -23.88
N SER A 901 11.54 -8.36 -25.12
CA SER A 901 11.73 -7.31 -26.13
C SER A 901 10.44 -6.56 -26.48
N LEU A 902 9.31 -6.94 -25.88
CA LEU A 902 7.99 -6.40 -26.17
C LEU A 902 7.48 -5.57 -25.00
N ASN A 903 6.49 -4.73 -25.27
CA ASN A 903 5.71 -4.00 -24.28
C ASN A 903 4.23 -4.19 -24.65
N LEU A 904 3.64 -5.25 -24.09
CA LEU A 904 2.30 -5.73 -24.43
C LEU A 904 1.33 -5.28 -23.34
N MET A 905 0.26 -4.59 -23.69
CA MET A 905 -0.74 -4.08 -22.75
C MET A 905 -1.46 -5.26 -22.05
N CYS A 906 -1.47 -5.25 -20.73
CA CYS A 906 -2.22 -6.20 -19.88
C CYS A 906 -3.51 -5.59 -19.36
N GLU A 907 -3.48 -4.34 -18.93
CA GLU A 907 -4.63 -3.55 -18.48
C GLU A 907 -4.45 -2.09 -18.87
N TYR A 908 -5.53 -1.44 -19.24
CA TYR A 908 -5.57 -0.02 -19.58
C TYR A 908 -6.88 0.56 -19.07
N ASN A 909 -6.80 1.30 -17.95
CA ASN A 909 -7.95 1.72 -17.18
C ASN A 909 -7.84 3.21 -16.79
N HIS A 910 -8.98 3.84 -16.49
CA HIS A 910 -9.00 5.16 -15.90
C HIS A 910 -10.04 5.24 -14.76
N THR A 911 -9.83 6.19 -13.86
CA THR A 911 -10.69 6.45 -12.69
C THR A 911 -11.34 7.84 -12.72
N GLY A 912 -11.09 8.61 -13.80
CA GLY A 912 -11.62 9.96 -13.98
C GLY A 912 -10.93 11.02 -13.13
N ARG A 913 -11.49 12.24 -13.20
CA ARG A 913 -11.08 13.42 -12.44
C ARG A 913 -11.90 13.53 -11.18
N GLN A 914 -11.26 13.93 -10.07
CA GLN A 914 -11.95 14.16 -8.81
C GLN A 914 -11.92 15.66 -8.47
N PHE A 915 -13.08 16.22 -8.14
CA PHE A 915 -13.25 17.63 -7.79
C PHE A 915 -13.76 17.72 -6.36
N PHE A 916 -13.17 18.58 -5.54
CA PHE A 916 -13.58 18.78 -4.15
C PHE A 916 -13.85 20.25 -3.87
N LEU A 917 -14.97 20.52 -3.22
CA LEU A 917 -15.34 21.85 -2.75
C LEU A 917 -15.58 21.78 -1.23
N GLY A 918 -14.86 22.58 -0.49
CA GLY A 918 -14.89 22.53 0.97
C GLY A 918 -14.99 23.88 1.64
N ALA A 919 -15.37 23.83 2.91
CA ALA A 919 -15.36 24.95 3.85
C ALA A 919 -14.74 24.49 5.17
N ARG A 920 -13.85 25.32 5.71
CA ARG A 920 -13.16 25.06 6.97
C ARG A 920 -13.36 26.22 7.91
N TYR A 921 -13.64 25.89 9.18
CA TYR A 921 -13.80 26.85 10.25
C TYR A 921 -12.77 26.55 11.36
N ASN A 922 -12.05 27.58 11.82
CA ASN A 922 -10.98 27.51 12.80
C ASN A 922 -11.17 28.61 13.86
N LEU A 923 -11.31 28.24 15.15
CA LEU A 923 -11.56 29.14 16.28
C LEU A 923 -10.50 28.93 17.36
#